data_fdb7f33a079fac00f097698fe27a78e5
#
_entry.id   fdb7f33a079fac00f097698fe27a78e5
#
_cell.length_a   1.000
_cell.length_b   1.000
_cell.length_c   1.000
_cell.angle_alpha   90.00
_cell.angle_beta   90.00
_cell.angle_gamma   90.00
#
_symmetry.space_group_name_H-M   'P 1'
#
loop_
_entity.id
_entity.type
_entity.pdbx_description
1 polymer ?
#
loop_
_entity_poly.entity_id
_entity_poly.type
_entity_poly.pdbx_seq_one_letter_code
_entity_poly.pdbx_strand_id
1 'polypeptide(L)'
;IDLKNDRGDRITIKEMEKAKERMKERLEKKADTGAKDQAVTFADLGVDALVVDEAQEFKNLFITTSLSRISGLGNLTGSEKAFDLFVKCRYLQQKYDGRGVFLATGTPLSNTIAELYTVQRYMQYDELKERGIVHFDAWASTFGQVVTGWELDATGVNYRLNSRFSRFQNVPELNTMYRTFADVITRADLQQQAAERGTRFPVPRVKGGRPQNIIVERSNEQAQYMGVQSEVLDDHGKPIHRADGGVIRSWNKGSIIYRMEHLPRDPRIDNPLKITNDARKAGLDFRLIDPDSDDFIGSKVNACVENVHRIWEAWDARQGPQFVFCDLSPPKGKKRQETAPEASLDDDDDGEVISMDEILAGNASFSVYEEIRTKLINKGVPADQVRFIHEANTDLQKSKLFDEMNRGDVRVLLGSTTKMGAGTNVQRRLVALHHVDAPWRPSDLEQRDGRIERQGNMFYEQDPDGFEIEILRYATKQTYDSRMWQTIEYKAAGIEQFRKGDGLQRVIDDVASEAANAAEMKAAATGNPLIFLQVQLAADLKKVEALFSNYKRNQHALDSRITWLEEADKRADRSVARWNGEIAKRDAGTGSSFLFKTAAKSYGEDNKDQLLGAIMGSMKVAVDRKAEDTFQRAAIIRVGTYRGFEIDVSCNRNKIQFTVTGNDSYEPDNLVYRTDDKFSLPGFISRIDNFLDRFEAWRADAENSRIGERDELAKAKIEKGKPFQQQSRLENLRDDSRDVMTELKLMQADDNYVSTWTPKSTVLQGNAAPEAKKMRA
;
A
#
# COMPACT_ATOMS: atom_id res chain seq x y z
N ILE A 1 -1.45 -9.69 24.45
CA ILE A 1 -0.95 -10.57 25.52
C ILE A 1 0.26 -11.35 25.00
N ASP A 2 0.17 -11.92 23.81
CA ASP A 2 1.25 -12.74 23.21
C ASP A 2 2.52 -11.92 22.89
N LEU A 3 2.38 -10.66 22.45
CA LEU A 3 3.51 -9.75 22.25
C LEU A 3 4.23 -9.31 23.54
N LYS A 4 3.58 -9.42 24.72
CA LYS A 4 4.25 -9.15 26.00
C LYS A 4 5.18 -10.29 26.43
N ASN A 5 4.95 -11.49 25.92
CA ASN A 5 5.76 -12.66 26.21
C ASN A 5 6.95 -12.83 25.24
N ASP A 6 6.79 -12.38 24.01
CA ASP A 6 7.91 -12.20 23.09
C ASP A 6 8.48 -10.78 23.28
N ARG A 7 9.80 -10.65 23.32
CA ARG A 7 10.53 -9.37 23.50
C ARG A 7 10.23 -8.35 22.39
N GLY A 8 8.93 -8.12 22.12
CA GLY A 8 8.43 -7.14 21.17
C GLY A 8 8.81 -5.73 21.60
N ASP A 9 9.03 -4.88 20.63
CA ASP A 9 9.43 -3.49 20.81
C ASP A 9 8.44 -2.80 21.77
N ARG A 10 8.95 -2.29 22.91
CA ARG A 10 8.14 -1.63 23.96
C ARG A 10 7.31 -0.47 23.43
N ILE A 11 7.76 0.16 22.33
CA ILE A 11 7.05 1.26 21.66
C ILE A 11 5.78 0.75 21.00
N THR A 12 5.87 -0.35 20.24
CA THR A 12 4.73 -0.98 19.56
C THR A 12 3.65 -1.43 20.55
N ILE A 13 4.06 -2.07 21.67
CA ILE A 13 3.14 -2.50 22.74
C ILE A 13 2.40 -1.31 23.35
N LYS A 14 3.10 -0.21 23.63
CA LYS A 14 2.51 1.00 24.21
C LYS A 14 1.52 1.68 23.24
N GLU A 15 1.82 1.74 21.97
CA GLU A 15 0.89 2.28 20.96
C GLU A 15 -0.35 1.38 20.77
N MET A 16 -0.17 0.06 20.85
CA MET A 16 -1.29 -0.88 20.82
C MET A 16 -2.18 -0.78 22.07
N GLU A 17 -1.61 -0.55 23.25
CA GLU A 17 -2.37 -0.31 24.50
C GLU A 17 -3.20 0.97 24.38
N LYS A 18 -2.62 2.07 23.88
CA LYS A 18 -3.35 3.32 23.61
C LYS A 18 -4.46 3.14 22.56
N ALA A 19 -4.19 2.39 21.50
CA ALA A 19 -5.18 2.13 20.45
C ALA A 19 -6.34 1.29 21.00
N LYS A 20 -6.05 0.30 21.88
CA LYS A 20 -7.07 -0.49 22.57
C LYS A 20 -7.94 0.39 23.49
N GLU A 21 -7.35 1.32 24.23
CA GLU A 21 -8.08 2.25 25.08
C GLU A 21 -9.00 3.17 24.26
N ARG A 22 -8.47 3.79 23.19
CA ARG A 22 -9.27 4.63 22.27
C ARG A 22 -10.43 3.84 21.63
N MET A 23 -10.18 2.60 21.25
CA MET A 23 -11.21 1.76 20.65
C MET A 23 -12.28 1.38 21.68
N LYS A 24 -11.90 1.11 22.93
CA LYS A 24 -12.82 0.88 24.02
C LYS A 24 -13.68 2.11 24.29
N GLU A 25 -13.09 3.30 24.38
CA GLU A 25 -13.82 4.56 24.54
C GLU A 25 -14.79 4.82 23.38
N ARG A 26 -14.39 4.53 22.12
CA ARG A 26 -15.28 4.64 20.95
C ARG A 26 -16.46 3.67 21.02
N LEU A 27 -16.23 2.44 21.45
CA LEU A 27 -17.29 1.44 21.63
C LEU A 27 -18.21 1.84 22.80
N GLU A 28 -17.66 2.34 23.90
CA GLU A 28 -18.42 2.83 25.05
C GLU A 28 -19.27 4.06 24.68
N LYS A 29 -18.70 5.04 23.98
CA LYS A 29 -19.46 6.19 23.44
C LYS A 29 -20.60 5.75 22.51
N LYS A 30 -20.40 4.73 21.67
CA LYS A 30 -21.46 4.18 20.81
C LYS A 30 -22.51 3.38 21.58
N ALA A 31 -22.12 2.75 22.69
CA ALA A 31 -23.03 2.03 23.56
C ALA A 31 -23.84 2.96 24.49
N ASP A 32 -23.24 4.09 24.89
CA ASP A 32 -23.78 5.02 25.91
C ASP A 32 -24.69 6.13 25.34
N THR A 33 -25.04 6.08 24.06
CA THR A 33 -26.04 6.99 23.49
C THR A 33 -27.43 6.60 23.97
N GLY A 34 -27.75 6.98 25.19
CA GLY A 34 -29.01 6.73 25.91
C GLY A 34 -30.32 7.30 25.28
N ALA A 35 -30.31 7.62 24.01
CA ALA A 35 -31.49 8.03 23.23
C ALA A 35 -31.97 6.95 22.23
N LYS A 36 -31.42 5.72 22.30
CA LYS A 36 -31.65 4.66 21.30
C LYS A 36 -32.44 3.46 21.78
N ASP A 37 -33.28 3.62 22.78
CA ASP A 37 -34.16 2.53 23.29
C ASP A 37 -35.17 1.96 22.26
N GLN A 38 -35.13 2.46 21.01
CA GLN A 38 -36.01 1.97 19.94
C GLN A 38 -35.28 1.79 18.58
N ALA A 39 -33.95 1.91 18.53
CA ALA A 39 -33.24 1.73 17.27
C ALA A 39 -32.98 0.23 17.03
N VAL A 40 -33.51 -0.27 15.91
CA VAL A 40 -33.18 -1.63 15.41
C VAL A 40 -31.68 -1.75 15.18
N THR A 41 -31.05 -2.69 15.86
CA THR A 41 -29.60 -2.94 15.70
C THR A 41 -29.33 -3.68 14.38
N PHE A 42 -28.07 -3.64 13.89
CA PHE A 42 -27.68 -4.40 12.71
C PHE A 42 -27.92 -5.91 12.88
N ALA A 43 -27.79 -6.42 14.10
CA ALA A 43 -28.08 -7.82 14.40
C ALA A 43 -29.59 -8.15 14.32
N ASP A 44 -30.44 -7.21 14.74
CA ASP A 44 -31.91 -7.36 14.71
C ASP A 44 -32.48 -7.31 13.30
N LEU A 45 -31.75 -6.67 12.36
CA LEU A 45 -32.14 -6.65 10.94
C LEU A 45 -32.06 -8.02 10.28
N GLY A 46 -31.42 -9.00 10.91
CA GLY A 46 -31.32 -10.37 10.37
C GLY A 46 -30.54 -10.46 9.06
N VAL A 47 -29.61 -9.53 8.81
CA VAL A 47 -28.82 -9.48 7.58
C VAL A 47 -27.92 -10.72 7.47
N ASP A 48 -27.95 -11.41 6.34
CA ASP A 48 -27.13 -12.59 6.04
C ASP A 48 -25.95 -12.26 5.13
N ALA A 49 -26.07 -11.21 4.32
CA ALA A 49 -25.02 -10.77 3.42
C ALA A 49 -24.99 -9.25 3.33
N LEU A 50 -23.78 -8.70 3.22
CA LEU A 50 -23.51 -7.28 3.05
C LEU A 50 -22.78 -7.08 1.73
N VAL A 51 -23.38 -6.33 0.81
CA VAL A 51 -22.79 -5.92 -0.46
C VAL A 51 -22.48 -4.44 -0.37
N VAL A 52 -21.21 -4.07 -0.56
CA VAL A 52 -20.73 -2.69 -0.47
C VAL A 52 -20.26 -2.25 -1.84
N ASP A 53 -20.99 -1.32 -2.45
CA ASP A 53 -20.56 -0.66 -3.68
C ASP A 53 -19.64 0.52 -3.37
N GLU A 54 -18.73 0.86 -4.30
CA GLU A 54 -17.70 1.89 -4.16
C GLU A 54 -16.87 1.70 -2.86
N ALA A 55 -16.45 0.46 -2.62
CA ALA A 55 -15.78 0.05 -1.37
C ALA A 55 -14.50 0.84 -1.05
N GLN A 56 -13.86 1.50 -2.03
CA GLN A 56 -12.71 2.40 -1.80
C GLN A 56 -13.06 3.61 -0.92
N GLU A 57 -14.35 3.96 -0.77
CA GLU A 57 -14.78 5.02 0.15
C GLU A 57 -14.52 4.67 1.63
N PHE A 58 -14.32 3.40 1.93
CA PHE A 58 -14.03 2.86 3.27
C PHE A 58 -12.55 2.53 3.50
N LYS A 59 -11.65 3.02 2.66
CA LYS A 59 -10.22 2.74 2.74
C LYS A 59 -9.53 3.30 3.98
N ASN A 60 -10.09 4.33 4.61
CA ASN A 60 -9.55 4.98 5.79
C ASN A 60 -9.94 4.22 7.06
N LEU A 61 -9.60 2.94 7.14
CA LEU A 61 -9.71 2.17 8.37
C LEU A 61 -8.50 2.47 9.28
N PHE A 62 -8.73 2.61 10.58
CA PHE A 62 -7.66 2.89 11.54
C PHE A 62 -6.49 1.91 11.42
N ILE A 63 -5.26 2.42 11.55
CA ILE A 63 -4.02 1.64 11.53
C ILE A 63 -3.25 1.92 12.81
N THR A 64 -2.95 0.86 13.57
CA THR A 64 -2.04 0.95 14.71
C THR A 64 -0.64 0.54 14.26
N THR A 65 0.32 1.46 14.40
CA THR A 65 1.68 1.24 13.91
C THR A 65 2.71 2.03 14.71
N SER A 66 3.89 1.48 14.87
CA SER A 66 5.08 2.19 15.37
C SER A 66 5.62 3.20 14.34
N LEU A 67 5.20 3.08 13.08
CA LEU A 67 5.62 3.90 11.95
C LEU A 67 4.84 5.23 11.85
N SER A 68 4.26 5.73 12.94
CA SER A 68 3.36 6.91 12.97
C SER A 68 3.98 8.22 12.48
N ARG A 69 5.31 8.30 12.38
CA ARG A 69 6.06 9.47 11.87
C ARG A 69 6.61 9.30 10.46
N ILE A 70 6.17 8.25 9.75
CA ILE A 70 6.68 7.91 8.42
C ILE A 70 5.68 8.37 7.37
N SER A 71 6.15 9.09 6.37
CA SER A 71 5.32 9.54 5.24
C SER A 71 4.82 8.36 4.39
N GLY A 72 3.62 8.48 3.79
CA GLY A 72 3.07 7.50 2.86
C GLY A 72 2.02 6.54 3.44
N LEU A 73 1.64 6.68 4.72
CA LEU A 73 0.66 5.79 5.37
C LEU A 73 -0.77 6.34 5.43
N GLY A 74 -0.99 7.60 5.01
CA GLY A 74 -2.32 8.23 5.06
C GLY A 74 -2.80 8.54 6.50
N ASN A 75 -4.12 8.60 6.69
CA ASN A 75 -4.72 8.87 8.00
C ASN A 75 -4.71 7.62 8.89
N LEU A 76 -3.90 7.63 9.94
CA LEU A 76 -3.76 6.50 10.86
C LEU A 76 -4.94 6.37 11.84
N THR A 77 -5.64 7.45 12.15
CA THR A 77 -6.78 7.43 13.07
C THR A 77 -8.03 6.77 12.48
N GLY A 78 -8.12 6.79 11.14
CA GLY A 78 -9.24 6.22 10.41
C GLY A 78 -10.49 7.09 10.43
N SER A 79 -11.56 6.62 9.77
CA SER A 79 -12.88 7.24 9.78
C SER A 79 -13.90 6.38 10.50
N GLU A 80 -14.94 7.02 11.08
CA GLU A 80 -16.03 6.32 11.76
C GLU A 80 -16.78 5.38 10.81
N LYS A 81 -17.05 5.82 9.57
CA LYS A 81 -17.74 4.98 8.58
C LYS A 81 -16.96 3.71 8.24
N ALA A 82 -15.63 3.80 8.15
CA ALA A 82 -14.80 2.63 7.85
C ALA A 82 -14.72 1.67 9.06
N PHE A 83 -14.68 2.22 10.27
CA PHE A 83 -14.73 1.42 11.49
C PHE A 83 -16.08 0.69 11.64
N ASP A 84 -17.18 1.38 11.41
CA ASP A 84 -18.52 0.81 11.46
C ASP A 84 -18.68 -0.34 10.46
N LEU A 85 -18.25 -0.12 9.22
CA LEU A 85 -18.22 -1.19 8.21
C LEU A 85 -17.36 -2.37 8.65
N PHE A 86 -16.18 -2.12 9.22
CA PHE A 86 -15.29 -3.19 9.68
C PHE A 86 -15.96 -4.06 10.75
N VAL A 87 -16.63 -3.46 11.72
CA VAL A 87 -17.34 -4.19 12.78
C VAL A 87 -18.45 -5.06 12.18
N LYS A 88 -19.24 -4.52 11.23
CA LYS A 88 -20.29 -5.26 10.51
C LYS A 88 -19.74 -6.42 9.68
N CYS A 89 -18.64 -6.20 8.98
CA CYS A 89 -17.94 -7.27 8.23
C CYS A 89 -17.49 -8.39 9.19
N ARG A 90 -16.85 -8.04 10.30
CA ARG A 90 -16.39 -9.04 11.28
C ARG A 90 -17.55 -9.82 11.91
N TYR A 91 -18.66 -9.13 12.21
CA TYR A 91 -19.87 -9.78 12.75
C TYR A 91 -20.39 -10.85 11.77
N LEU A 92 -20.56 -10.50 10.49
CA LEU A 92 -21.06 -11.45 9.49
C LEU A 92 -20.08 -12.60 9.26
N GLN A 93 -18.79 -12.31 9.11
CA GLN A 93 -17.77 -13.34 8.90
C GLN A 93 -17.70 -14.32 10.07
N GLN A 94 -17.83 -13.86 11.31
CA GLN A 94 -17.88 -14.74 12.49
C GLN A 94 -19.17 -15.58 12.52
N LYS A 95 -20.31 -15.00 12.12
CA LYS A 95 -21.61 -15.69 12.08
C LYS A 95 -21.68 -16.75 10.96
N TYR A 96 -21.00 -16.50 9.83
CA TYR A 96 -21.14 -17.32 8.62
C TYR A 96 -19.80 -17.93 8.14
N ASP A 97 -18.89 -18.20 9.04
CA ASP A 97 -17.63 -18.88 8.78
C ASP A 97 -16.83 -18.25 7.63
N GLY A 98 -16.51 -16.97 7.80
CA GLY A 98 -15.75 -16.18 6.83
C GLY A 98 -16.55 -15.64 5.63
N ARG A 99 -17.85 -15.88 5.55
CA ARG A 99 -18.71 -15.53 4.42
C ARG A 99 -19.60 -14.32 4.71
N GLY A 100 -20.40 -13.91 3.73
CA GLY A 100 -21.47 -12.89 3.87
C GLY A 100 -21.02 -11.46 3.61
N VAL A 101 -19.79 -11.23 3.13
CA VAL A 101 -19.30 -9.88 2.80
C VAL A 101 -18.82 -9.83 1.37
N PHE A 102 -19.31 -8.85 0.60
CA PHE A 102 -18.93 -8.61 -0.79
C PHE A 102 -18.58 -7.13 -0.97
N LEU A 103 -17.36 -6.85 -1.40
CA LEU A 103 -16.91 -5.49 -1.69
C LEU A 103 -16.77 -5.32 -3.21
N ALA A 104 -17.51 -4.36 -3.78
CA ALA A 104 -17.44 -4.02 -5.19
C ALA A 104 -16.75 -2.66 -5.37
N THR A 105 -15.79 -2.59 -6.28
CA THR A 105 -15.11 -1.33 -6.61
C THR A 105 -14.41 -1.42 -7.96
N GLY A 106 -14.44 -0.34 -8.74
CA GLY A 106 -13.61 -0.18 -9.94
C GLY A 106 -12.16 0.19 -9.62
N THR A 107 -11.88 0.68 -8.41
CA THR A 107 -10.57 1.22 -8.01
C THR A 107 -10.17 0.72 -6.61
N PRO A 108 -9.83 -0.58 -6.47
CA PRO A 108 -9.50 -1.17 -5.17
C PRO A 108 -8.25 -0.51 -4.51
N LEU A 109 -7.36 0.02 -5.33
CA LEU A 109 -6.18 0.79 -4.94
C LEU A 109 -6.29 2.18 -5.58
N SER A 110 -6.54 3.19 -4.79
CA SER A 110 -6.78 4.54 -5.30
C SER A 110 -5.52 5.42 -5.34
N ASN A 111 -4.55 5.17 -4.46
CA ASN A 111 -3.36 5.98 -4.34
C ASN A 111 -2.08 5.17 -4.08
N THR A 112 -2.12 4.17 -3.21
CA THR A 112 -0.93 3.39 -2.79
C THR A 112 -1.26 1.92 -2.59
N ILE A 113 -0.28 1.05 -2.82
CA ILE A 113 -0.41 -0.41 -2.56
C ILE A 113 -0.64 -0.68 -1.05
N ALA A 114 -0.25 0.23 -0.15
CA ALA A 114 -0.54 0.09 1.29
C ALA A 114 -2.04 0.03 1.59
N GLU A 115 -2.91 0.58 0.74
CA GLU A 115 -4.37 0.48 0.87
C GLU A 115 -4.85 -0.98 0.82
N LEU A 116 -4.06 -1.88 0.21
CA LEU A 116 -4.37 -3.31 0.16
C LEU A 116 -4.43 -3.95 1.55
N TYR A 117 -3.61 -3.48 2.50
CA TYR A 117 -3.70 -3.93 3.89
C TYR A 117 -5.11 -3.72 4.47
N THR A 118 -5.72 -2.56 4.19
CA THR A 118 -7.08 -2.27 4.62
C THR A 118 -8.09 -3.20 3.96
N VAL A 119 -7.98 -3.44 2.66
CA VAL A 119 -8.86 -4.39 1.94
C VAL A 119 -8.72 -5.79 2.50
N GLN A 120 -7.50 -6.26 2.75
CA GLN A 120 -7.25 -7.55 3.39
C GLN A 120 -7.82 -7.64 4.81
N ARG A 121 -7.81 -6.56 5.57
CA ARG A 121 -8.46 -6.55 6.89
C ARG A 121 -9.96 -6.74 6.82
N TYR A 122 -10.62 -6.20 5.79
CA TYR A 122 -12.05 -6.46 5.56
C TYR A 122 -12.30 -7.91 5.12
N MET A 123 -11.46 -8.47 4.26
CA MET A 123 -11.75 -9.71 3.54
C MET A 123 -11.01 -10.95 4.09
N GLN A 124 -9.78 -10.79 4.60
CA GLN A 124 -8.87 -11.88 4.99
C GLN A 124 -8.39 -11.76 6.45
N TYR A 125 -9.16 -11.16 7.34
CA TYR A 125 -8.68 -10.86 8.70
C TYR A 125 -8.15 -12.11 9.44
N ASP A 126 -8.85 -13.23 9.36
CA ASP A 126 -8.47 -14.44 10.08
C ASP A 126 -7.24 -15.10 9.45
N GLU A 127 -7.11 -15.08 8.12
CA GLU A 127 -5.89 -15.52 7.43
C GLU A 127 -4.67 -14.65 7.77
N LEU A 128 -4.84 -13.32 7.84
CA LEU A 128 -3.77 -12.43 8.30
C LEU A 128 -3.33 -12.76 9.74
N LYS A 129 -4.29 -13.13 10.60
CA LYS A 129 -4.03 -13.53 11.98
C LYS A 129 -3.27 -14.86 12.05
N GLU A 130 -3.68 -15.86 11.28
CA GLU A 130 -3.02 -17.18 11.20
C GLU A 130 -1.58 -17.05 10.70
N ARG A 131 -1.33 -16.16 9.74
CA ARG A 131 0.01 -15.87 9.21
C ARG A 131 0.85 -14.95 10.11
N GLY A 132 0.31 -14.46 11.23
CA GLY A 132 1.00 -13.53 12.13
C GLY A 132 1.21 -12.12 11.60
N ILE A 133 0.52 -11.72 10.51
CA ILE A 133 0.65 -10.42 9.85
C ILE A 133 -0.62 -9.55 9.95
N VAL A 134 -1.47 -9.81 10.93
CA VAL A 134 -2.69 -9.02 11.16
C VAL A 134 -2.40 -7.59 11.63
N HIS A 135 -1.26 -7.35 12.24
CA HIS A 135 -0.81 -6.02 12.62
C HIS A 135 -0.04 -5.35 11.48
N PHE A 136 -0.27 -4.05 11.29
CA PHE A 136 0.33 -3.34 10.17
C PHE A 136 1.86 -3.43 10.15
N ASP A 137 2.52 -3.34 11.29
CA ASP A 137 4.00 -3.40 11.36
C ASP A 137 4.53 -4.77 10.89
N ALA A 138 3.84 -5.87 11.20
CA ALA A 138 4.18 -7.20 10.71
C ALA A 138 3.90 -7.34 9.21
N TRP A 139 2.75 -6.86 8.74
CA TRP A 139 2.41 -6.82 7.32
C TRP A 139 3.40 -5.95 6.54
N ALA A 140 3.70 -4.77 7.05
CA ALA A 140 4.64 -3.82 6.47
C ALA A 140 6.07 -4.38 6.39
N SER A 141 6.51 -5.13 7.41
CA SER A 141 7.83 -5.79 7.37
C SER A 141 7.92 -6.90 6.33
N THR A 142 6.78 -7.54 6.01
CA THR A 142 6.69 -8.62 5.02
C THR A 142 6.60 -8.07 3.59
N PHE A 143 5.76 -7.08 3.36
CA PHE A 143 5.39 -6.62 2.02
C PHE A 143 5.86 -5.21 1.69
N GLY A 144 6.31 -4.45 2.68
CA GLY A 144 6.77 -3.09 2.47
C GLY A 144 8.15 -2.85 3.03
N GLN A 145 8.72 -1.74 2.64
CA GLN A 145 10.00 -1.26 3.15
C GLN A 145 9.92 0.23 3.41
N VAL A 146 10.33 0.61 4.60
CA VAL A 146 10.63 2.01 4.90
C VAL A 146 11.95 2.36 4.25
N VAL A 147 11.91 3.23 3.28
CA VAL A 147 13.11 3.75 2.63
C VAL A 147 13.51 5.01 3.37
N THR A 148 14.62 4.94 4.10
CA THR A 148 15.24 6.12 4.70
C THR A 148 16.37 6.59 3.79
N GLY A 149 16.27 7.82 3.34
CA GLY A 149 17.27 8.42 2.47
C GLY A 149 17.47 9.89 2.77
N TRP A 150 18.60 10.40 2.34
CA TRP A 150 18.82 11.82 2.29
C TRP A 150 17.93 12.39 1.19
N GLU A 151 16.83 12.98 1.58
CA GLU A 151 15.98 13.76 0.68
C GLU A 151 16.35 15.22 0.82
N LEU A 152 16.36 15.92 -0.33
CA LEU A 152 16.33 17.37 -0.28
C LEU A 152 15.12 17.74 0.58
N ASP A 153 15.35 18.56 1.58
CA ASP A 153 14.25 19.14 2.33
C ASP A 153 13.35 19.95 1.38
N ALA A 154 12.21 20.38 1.88
CA ALA A 154 11.29 21.16 1.06
C ALA A 154 11.93 22.45 0.51
N THR A 155 13.08 22.88 1.07
CA THR A 155 13.83 24.06 0.58
C THR A 155 14.65 23.75 -0.67
N GLY A 156 14.90 22.49 -0.99
CA GLY A 156 15.77 22.08 -2.10
C GLY A 156 17.25 22.41 -1.95
N VAL A 157 17.66 22.88 -0.78
CA VAL A 157 19.04 23.31 -0.48
C VAL A 157 19.71 22.35 0.51
N ASN A 158 18.97 21.91 1.53
CA ASN A 158 19.51 21.05 2.58
C ASN A 158 19.03 19.62 2.39
N TYR A 159 19.89 18.67 2.73
CA TYR A 159 19.52 17.27 2.81
C TYR A 159 19.10 16.95 4.24
N ARG A 160 17.90 16.38 4.42
CA ARG A 160 17.48 15.77 5.68
C ARG A 160 17.23 14.29 5.48
N LEU A 161 17.48 13.54 6.53
CA LEU A 161 17.12 12.13 6.56
C LEU A 161 15.59 12.04 6.69
N ASN A 162 14.93 11.56 5.66
CA ASN A 162 13.49 11.33 5.69
C ASN A 162 13.21 9.83 5.49
N SER A 163 12.25 9.33 6.27
CA SER A 163 11.81 7.94 6.19
C SER A 163 10.42 7.90 5.59
N ARG A 164 10.27 7.11 4.53
CA ARG A 164 9.01 6.97 3.79
C ARG A 164 8.67 5.51 3.56
N PHE A 165 7.42 5.15 3.75
CA PHE A 165 6.89 3.85 3.35
C PHE A 165 6.52 3.91 1.86
N SER A 166 7.45 3.55 1.01
CA SER A 166 7.31 3.77 -0.45
C SER A 166 7.83 2.64 -1.31
N ARG A 167 8.23 1.53 -0.73
CA ARG A 167 8.68 0.37 -1.49
C ARG A 167 7.91 -0.86 -1.06
N PHE A 168 7.39 -1.60 -2.03
CA PHE A 168 6.72 -2.88 -1.82
C PHE A 168 7.61 -4.00 -2.33
N GLN A 169 7.76 -5.02 -1.49
CA GLN A 169 8.51 -6.25 -1.77
C GLN A 169 7.60 -7.46 -1.69
N ASN A 170 8.06 -8.61 -2.20
CA ASN A 170 7.24 -9.82 -2.24
C ASN A 170 5.88 -9.59 -2.93
N VAL A 171 5.87 -8.74 -3.95
CA VAL A 171 4.63 -8.33 -4.64
C VAL A 171 3.90 -9.51 -5.28
N PRO A 172 4.56 -10.53 -5.88
CA PRO A 172 3.87 -11.72 -6.38
C PRO A 172 3.11 -12.47 -5.28
N GLU A 173 3.72 -12.62 -4.10
CA GLU A 173 3.11 -13.28 -2.95
C GLU A 173 1.92 -12.46 -2.42
N LEU A 174 2.06 -11.15 -2.34
CA LEU A 174 0.99 -10.24 -1.97
C LEU A 174 -0.18 -10.30 -2.96
N ASN A 175 0.10 -10.32 -4.26
CA ASN A 175 -0.91 -10.46 -5.29
C ASN A 175 -1.60 -11.84 -5.23
N THR A 176 -0.85 -12.91 -4.98
CA THR A 176 -1.42 -14.25 -4.79
C THR A 176 -2.40 -14.26 -3.61
N MET A 177 -2.04 -13.66 -2.47
CA MET A 177 -2.97 -13.51 -1.33
C MET A 177 -4.21 -12.69 -1.71
N TYR A 178 -4.04 -11.60 -2.44
CA TYR A 178 -5.14 -10.77 -2.92
C TYR A 178 -6.11 -11.57 -3.81
N ARG A 179 -5.59 -12.36 -4.74
CA ARG A 179 -6.38 -13.19 -5.66
C ARG A 179 -7.14 -14.33 -5.00
N THR A 180 -6.85 -14.70 -3.75
CA THR A 180 -7.63 -15.74 -3.05
C THR A 180 -9.04 -15.28 -2.70
N PHE A 181 -9.27 -13.98 -2.51
CA PHE A 181 -10.61 -13.43 -2.22
C PHE A 181 -11.12 -12.44 -3.26
N ALA A 182 -10.26 -11.94 -4.16
CA ALA A 182 -10.62 -10.93 -5.14
C ALA A 182 -10.75 -11.55 -6.54
N ASP A 183 -11.89 -11.33 -7.16
CA ASP A 183 -12.09 -11.54 -8.60
C ASP A 183 -11.84 -10.21 -9.32
N VAL A 184 -10.82 -10.17 -10.17
CA VAL A 184 -10.38 -8.95 -10.86
C VAL A 184 -10.60 -9.15 -12.35
N ILE A 185 -11.54 -8.38 -12.90
CA ILE A 185 -11.84 -8.35 -14.33
C ILE A 185 -11.46 -6.96 -14.85
N THR A 186 -10.45 -6.91 -15.70
CA THR A 186 -10.02 -5.68 -16.34
C THR A 186 -10.80 -5.41 -17.63
N ARG A 187 -10.76 -4.15 -18.12
CA ARG A 187 -11.34 -3.81 -19.42
C ARG A 187 -10.72 -4.65 -20.56
N ALA A 188 -9.41 -4.93 -20.47
CA ALA A 188 -8.73 -5.78 -21.44
C ALA A 188 -9.29 -7.20 -21.45
N ASP A 189 -9.58 -7.77 -20.27
CA ASP A 189 -10.19 -9.10 -20.16
C ASP A 189 -11.58 -9.13 -20.81
N LEU A 190 -12.39 -8.08 -20.58
CA LEU A 190 -13.72 -7.96 -21.19
C LEU A 190 -13.65 -7.82 -22.72
N GLN A 191 -12.69 -7.05 -23.21
CA GLN A 191 -12.45 -6.91 -24.66
C GLN A 191 -12.02 -8.22 -25.29
N GLN A 192 -11.13 -8.96 -24.63
CA GLN A 192 -10.69 -10.28 -25.06
C GLN A 192 -11.86 -11.28 -25.07
N GLN A 193 -12.62 -11.36 -24.01
CA GLN A 193 -13.81 -12.24 -23.93
C GLN A 193 -14.85 -11.90 -24.98
N ALA A 194 -15.06 -10.62 -25.27
CA ALA A 194 -15.96 -10.21 -26.35
C ALA A 194 -15.44 -10.68 -27.72
N ALA A 195 -14.15 -10.51 -27.98
CA ALA A 195 -13.50 -10.97 -29.23
C ALA A 195 -13.58 -12.49 -29.39
N GLU A 196 -13.32 -13.26 -28.32
CA GLU A 196 -13.44 -14.74 -28.30
C GLU A 196 -14.87 -15.22 -28.59
N ARG A 197 -15.87 -14.46 -28.17
CA ARG A 197 -17.30 -14.74 -28.45
C ARG A 197 -17.76 -14.22 -29.80
N GLY A 198 -16.87 -13.61 -30.59
CA GLY A 198 -17.22 -12.98 -31.87
C GLY A 198 -18.14 -11.75 -31.73
N THR A 199 -18.17 -11.14 -30.52
CA THR A 199 -18.96 -9.94 -30.22
C THR A 199 -18.03 -8.74 -30.02
N ARG A 200 -18.60 -7.53 -30.09
CA ARG A 200 -17.86 -6.31 -29.76
C ARG A 200 -18.08 -5.93 -28.30
N PHE A 201 -17.04 -5.46 -27.66
CA PHE A 201 -17.17 -4.81 -26.36
C PHE A 201 -17.92 -3.45 -26.59
N PRO A 202 -19.13 -3.25 -25.96
CA PRO A 202 -20.07 -2.21 -26.34
C PRO A 202 -19.70 -0.83 -25.76
N VAL A 203 -18.47 -0.39 -25.93
CA VAL A 203 -17.96 0.90 -25.46
C VAL A 203 -17.36 1.69 -26.62
N PRO A 204 -17.70 3.00 -26.77
CA PRO A 204 -17.14 3.84 -27.81
C PRO A 204 -15.60 3.86 -27.79
N ARG A 205 -15.02 3.97 -28.97
CA ARG A 205 -13.57 4.17 -29.13
C ARG A 205 -13.22 5.62 -28.90
N VAL A 206 -12.07 5.85 -28.28
CA VAL A 206 -11.50 7.20 -28.17
C VAL A 206 -10.88 7.59 -29.49
N LYS A 207 -11.17 8.77 -29.99
CA LYS A 207 -10.66 9.32 -31.25
C LYS A 207 -9.13 9.31 -31.27
N GLY A 208 -8.56 8.68 -32.27
CA GLY A 208 -7.12 8.47 -32.38
C GLY A 208 -6.57 7.44 -31.38
N GLY A 209 -7.41 6.61 -30.77
CA GLY A 209 -7.05 5.50 -29.87
C GLY A 209 -6.56 5.89 -28.48
N ARG A 210 -6.47 7.19 -28.17
CA ARG A 210 -5.98 7.71 -26.87
C ARG A 210 -6.47 9.13 -26.62
N PRO A 211 -6.52 9.58 -25.33
CA PRO A 211 -6.78 10.97 -25.00
C PRO A 211 -5.82 11.94 -25.71
N GLN A 212 -6.35 13.10 -26.13
CA GLN A 212 -5.60 14.13 -26.82
C GLN A 212 -5.03 15.13 -25.80
N ASN A 213 -3.73 15.34 -25.82
CA ASN A 213 -3.07 16.32 -24.96
C ASN A 213 -3.04 17.68 -25.68
N ILE A 214 -3.72 18.68 -25.10
CA ILE A 214 -3.74 20.06 -25.56
C ILE A 214 -2.75 20.84 -24.71
N ILE A 215 -1.57 21.09 -25.27
CA ILE A 215 -0.49 21.79 -24.58
C ILE A 215 -0.47 23.24 -25.03
N VAL A 216 -0.56 24.17 -24.09
CA VAL A 216 -0.53 25.62 -24.34
C VAL A 216 0.73 26.25 -23.74
N GLU A 217 1.15 27.38 -24.26
CA GLU A 217 2.26 28.17 -23.70
C GLU A 217 1.78 28.90 -22.44
N ARG A 218 2.72 29.19 -21.53
CA ARG A 218 2.43 30.00 -20.34
C ARG A 218 2.49 31.48 -20.64
N SER A 219 1.76 32.31 -19.88
CA SER A 219 1.89 33.76 -19.93
C SER A 219 3.18 34.26 -19.26
N ASN A 220 3.53 35.54 -19.47
CA ASN A 220 4.66 36.14 -18.78
C ASN A 220 4.46 36.19 -17.26
N GLU A 221 3.25 36.47 -16.81
CA GLU A 221 2.88 36.49 -15.38
C GLU A 221 3.04 35.10 -14.76
N GLN A 222 2.55 34.05 -15.45
CA GLN A 222 2.77 32.68 -15.03
C GLN A 222 4.26 32.34 -14.96
N ALA A 223 5.07 32.80 -15.95
CA ALA A 223 6.50 32.57 -15.96
C ALA A 223 7.18 33.25 -14.76
N GLN A 224 6.86 34.51 -14.50
CA GLN A 224 7.39 35.26 -13.34
C GLN A 224 6.98 34.60 -12.02
N TYR A 225 5.72 34.21 -11.88
CA TYR A 225 5.23 33.56 -10.68
C TYR A 225 5.83 32.19 -10.44
N MET A 226 6.04 31.38 -11.48
CA MET A 226 6.74 30.10 -11.35
C MET A 226 8.19 30.28 -10.92
N GLY A 227 8.88 31.27 -11.46
CA GLY A 227 10.23 31.67 -11.09
C GLY A 227 11.10 31.99 -12.30
N VAL A 228 11.74 33.15 -12.23
CA VAL A 228 12.75 33.61 -13.16
C VAL A 228 14.04 33.88 -12.41
N GLN A 229 15.17 33.42 -12.93
CA GLN A 229 16.47 33.73 -12.36
C GLN A 229 16.96 35.06 -12.85
N SER A 230 17.42 35.92 -11.93
CA SER A 230 18.13 37.16 -12.21
C SER A 230 19.50 37.15 -11.55
N GLU A 231 20.41 37.91 -12.08
CA GLU A 231 21.74 38.14 -11.48
C GLU A 231 21.57 38.86 -10.16
N VAL A 232 22.31 38.43 -9.15
CA VAL A 232 22.38 39.13 -7.86
C VAL A 232 23.41 40.27 -8.02
N LEU A 233 22.92 41.49 -7.88
CA LEU A 233 23.75 42.70 -7.99
C LEU A 233 24.23 43.15 -6.59
N ASP A 234 25.43 43.71 -6.54
CA ASP A 234 25.94 44.40 -5.37
C ASP A 234 25.28 45.79 -5.19
N ASP A 235 25.62 46.51 -4.14
CA ASP A 235 25.11 47.85 -3.84
C ASP A 235 25.46 48.92 -4.92
N HIS A 236 26.33 48.57 -5.86
CA HIS A 236 26.74 49.38 -7.01
C HIS A 236 26.13 48.93 -8.34
N GLY A 237 25.22 47.93 -8.30
CA GLY A 237 24.55 47.42 -9.49
C GLY A 237 25.40 46.48 -10.35
N LYS A 238 26.51 45.95 -9.83
CA LYS A 238 27.33 44.96 -10.55
C LYS A 238 27.01 43.52 -10.12
N PRO A 239 27.05 42.56 -11.05
CA PRO A 239 26.85 41.16 -10.73
C PRO A 239 27.85 40.65 -9.68
N ILE A 240 27.35 39.95 -8.68
CA ILE A 240 28.18 39.28 -7.67
C ILE A 240 28.67 37.96 -8.24
N HIS A 241 29.98 37.74 -8.16
CA HIS A 241 30.60 36.50 -8.67
C HIS A 241 30.95 35.53 -7.54
N ARG A 242 30.89 34.26 -7.83
CA ARG A 242 31.43 33.19 -6.96
C ARG A 242 32.94 33.16 -7.02
N ALA A 243 33.56 32.39 -6.11
CA ALA A 243 35.02 32.19 -6.09
C ALA A 243 35.59 31.53 -7.37
N ASP A 244 34.74 30.82 -8.12
CA ASP A 244 35.05 30.21 -9.41
C ASP A 244 34.85 31.14 -10.62
N GLY A 245 34.47 32.40 -10.39
CA GLY A 245 34.20 33.41 -11.43
C GLY A 245 32.77 33.42 -11.99
N GLY A 246 31.94 32.46 -11.62
CA GLY A 246 30.54 32.38 -12.07
C GLY A 246 29.66 33.47 -11.40
N VAL A 247 28.70 34.02 -12.16
CA VAL A 247 27.73 35.02 -11.64
C VAL A 247 26.74 34.33 -10.69
N ILE A 248 26.48 34.93 -9.55
CA ILE A 248 25.45 34.48 -8.62
C ILE A 248 24.10 34.89 -9.17
N ARG A 249 23.21 33.89 -9.42
CA ARG A 249 21.81 34.12 -9.81
C ARG A 249 20.88 33.70 -8.67
N SER A 250 19.77 34.40 -8.50
CA SER A 250 18.72 34.05 -7.54
C SER A 250 17.35 34.11 -8.19
N TRP A 251 16.43 33.34 -7.64
CA TRP A 251 15.02 33.37 -8.07
C TRP A 251 14.34 34.64 -7.57
N ASN A 252 13.43 35.20 -8.36
CA ASN A 252 12.66 36.37 -7.96
C ASN A 252 11.81 36.06 -6.71
N LYS A 253 11.84 37.01 -5.74
CA LYS A 253 11.12 36.85 -4.47
C LYS A 253 9.63 36.68 -4.68
N GLY A 254 9.01 35.78 -3.89
CA GLY A 254 7.59 35.47 -3.95
C GLY A 254 7.20 34.44 -5.04
N SER A 255 8.13 34.09 -5.94
CA SER A 255 7.87 33.03 -6.91
C SER A 255 7.74 31.66 -6.24
N ILE A 256 7.09 30.72 -6.91
CA ILE A 256 6.89 29.35 -6.45
C ILE A 256 8.21 28.69 -6.06
N ILE A 257 9.23 28.82 -6.91
CA ILE A 257 10.55 28.24 -6.63
C ILE A 257 11.21 28.91 -5.46
N TYR A 258 11.17 30.25 -5.38
CA TYR A 258 11.73 30.99 -4.26
C TYR A 258 11.06 30.59 -2.93
N ARG A 259 9.73 30.54 -2.89
CA ARG A 259 8.95 30.14 -1.71
C ARG A 259 9.30 28.72 -1.27
N MET A 260 9.45 27.79 -2.25
CA MET A 260 9.81 26.40 -1.96
C MET A 260 11.23 26.28 -1.40
N GLU A 261 12.17 27.13 -1.83
CA GLU A 261 13.55 27.17 -1.30
C GLU A 261 13.67 27.88 0.06
N HIS A 262 12.72 28.75 0.39
CA HIS A 262 12.75 29.62 1.58
C HIS A 262 11.51 29.40 2.47
N LEU A 263 11.20 28.16 2.80
CA LEU A 263 10.05 27.84 3.65
C LEU A 263 10.19 28.46 5.04
N PRO A 264 9.15 29.13 5.54
CA PRO A 264 9.14 29.65 6.90
C PRO A 264 9.10 28.50 7.92
N ARG A 265 9.53 28.81 9.16
CA ARG A 265 9.47 27.81 10.25
C ARG A 265 8.03 27.49 10.67
N ASP A 266 7.11 28.43 10.51
CA ASP A 266 5.68 28.23 10.79
C ASP A 266 4.97 27.73 9.52
N PRO A 267 4.51 26.49 9.48
CA PRO A 267 3.86 25.92 8.30
C PRO A 267 2.48 26.57 8.00
N ARG A 268 1.93 27.37 8.91
CA ARG A 268 0.67 28.11 8.68
C ARG A 268 0.89 29.29 7.74
N ILE A 269 2.09 29.89 7.72
CA ILE A 269 2.43 31.00 6.82
C ILE A 269 2.56 30.47 5.40
N ASP A 270 3.42 29.45 5.21
CA ASP A 270 3.64 28.77 3.94
C ASP A 270 4.14 27.35 4.17
N ASN A 271 3.79 26.44 3.24
CA ASN A 271 4.19 25.05 3.31
C ASN A 271 4.19 24.43 1.89
N PRO A 272 4.86 23.27 1.67
CA PRO A 272 4.95 22.66 0.34
C PRO A 272 3.60 22.37 -0.31
N LEU A 273 2.60 21.97 0.47
CA LEU A 273 1.27 21.67 -0.07
C LEU A 273 0.57 22.94 -0.57
N LYS A 274 0.60 24.02 0.22
CA LYS A 274 0.05 25.32 -0.19
C LYS A 274 0.75 25.85 -1.44
N ILE A 275 2.09 25.81 -1.48
CA ILE A 275 2.87 26.25 -2.64
C ILE A 275 2.53 25.41 -3.88
N THR A 276 2.40 24.10 -3.73
CA THR A 276 2.00 23.20 -4.84
C THR A 276 0.60 23.53 -5.35
N ASN A 277 -0.35 23.83 -4.44
CA ASN A 277 -1.70 24.21 -4.83
C ASN A 277 -1.74 25.54 -5.56
N ASP A 278 -0.96 26.53 -5.07
CA ASP A 278 -0.79 27.83 -5.77
C ASP A 278 -0.17 27.64 -7.16
N ALA A 279 0.83 26.76 -7.29
CA ALA A 279 1.44 26.43 -8.59
C ALA A 279 0.42 25.77 -9.56
N ARG A 280 -0.47 24.92 -9.06
CA ARG A 280 -1.56 24.33 -9.85
C ARG A 280 -2.58 25.38 -10.29
N LYS A 281 -2.98 26.27 -9.38
CA LYS A 281 -3.89 27.40 -9.68
C LYS A 281 -3.28 28.32 -10.74
N ALA A 282 -2.02 28.71 -10.56
CA ALA A 282 -1.31 29.51 -11.56
C ALA A 282 -1.20 28.82 -12.93
N GLY A 283 -0.98 27.49 -12.93
CA GLY A 283 -0.96 26.69 -14.17
C GLY A 283 -2.34 26.58 -14.82
N LEU A 284 -3.42 26.63 -14.03
CA LEU A 284 -4.79 26.63 -14.55
C LEU A 284 -5.15 27.96 -15.19
N ASP A 285 -5.14 29.03 -14.40
CA ASP A 285 -5.33 30.41 -14.84
C ASP A 285 -4.73 31.34 -13.82
N PHE A 286 -3.91 32.30 -14.26
CA PHE A 286 -3.18 33.19 -13.33
C PHE A 286 -4.12 34.07 -12.51
N ARG A 287 -5.31 34.39 -13.01
CA ARG A 287 -6.34 35.15 -12.29
C ARG A 287 -6.88 34.45 -11.03
N LEU A 288 -6.56 33.16 -10.84
CA LEU A 288 -6.80 32.47 -9.55
C LEU A 288 -5.80 32.85 -8.46
N ILE A 289 -4.68 33.43 -8.84
CA ILE A 289 -3.62 33.95 -7.94
C ILE A 289 -3.78 35.46 -7.79
N ASP A 290 -3.88 36.16 -8.91
CA ASP A 290 -4.04 37.61 -9.02
C ASP A 290 -5.28 37.90 -9.91
N PRO A 291 -6.45 38.18 -9.28
CA PRO A 291 -7.70 38.41 -10.02
C PRO A 291 -7.68 39.65 -10.91
N ASP A 292 -6.76 40.57 -10.68
CA ASP A 292 -6.64 41.80 -11.46
C ASP A 292 -5.79 41.62 -12.75
N SER A 293 -5.23 40.44 -12.96
CA SER A 293 -4.47 40.10 -14.14
C SER A 293 -5.35 40.00 -15.40
N ASP A 294 -4.78 40.33 -16.55
CA ASP A 294 -5.45 40.23 -17.84
C ASP A 294 -5.75 38.79 -18.28
N ASP A 295 -6.79 38.61 -19.08
CA ASP A 295 -7.08 37.32 -19.71
C ASP A 295 -6.04 36.98 -20.76
N PHE A 296 -5.23 35.95 -20.51
CA PHE A 296 -4.26 35.47 -21.48
C PHE A 296 -4.90 34.64 -22.57
N ILE A 297 -4.99 35.16 -23.79
CA ILE A 297 -5.66 34.51 -24.94
C ILE A 297 -5.14 33.10 -25.17
N GLY A 298 -3.85 32.83 -24.99
CA GLY A 298 -3.19 31.53 -25.12
C GLY A 298 -3.41 30.56 -23.94
N SER A 299 -4.28 30.90 -22.97
CA SER A 299 -4.50 30.07 -21.79
C SER A 299 -5.18 28.75 -22.11
N LYS A 300 -5.00 27.76 -21.26
CA LYS A 300 -5.70 26.47 -21.39
C LYS A 300 -7.22 26.59 -21.19
N VAL A 301 -7.66 27.58 -20.40
CA VAL A 301 -9.09 27.90 -20.25
C VAL A 301 -9.66 28.35 -21.57
N ASN A 302 -8.99 29.26 -22.31
CA ASN A 302 -9.39 29.67 -23.64
C ASN A 302 -9.34 28.51 -24.64
N ALA A 303 -8.28 27.70 -24.62
CA ALA A 303 -8.20 26.51 -25.47
C ALA A 303 -9.32 25.50 -25.17
N CYS A 304 -9.74 25.37 -23.93
CA CYS A 304 -10.89 24.56 -23.56
C CYS A 304 -12.18 25.13 -24.16
N VAL A 305 -12.42 26.43 -24.01
CA VAL A 305 -13.59 27.12 -24.60
C VAL A 305 -13.66 26.90 -26.10
N GLU A 306 -12.53 27.05 -26.84
CA GLU A 306 -12.48 26.83 -28.29
C GLU A 306 -12.84 25.38 -28.65
N ASN A 307 -12.31 24.40 -27.93
CA ASN A 307 -12.61 22.99 -28.22
C ASN A 307 -14.05 22.62 -27.84
N VAL A 308 -14.57 23.12 -26.71
CA VAL A 308 -15.96 22.90 -26.33
C VAL A 308 -16.91 23.50 -27.39
N HIS A 309 -16.63 24.72 -27.84
CA HIS A 309 -17.44 25.38 -28.86
C HIS A 309 -17.37 24.63 -30.21
N ARG A 310 -16.17 24.25 -30.68
CA ARG A 310 -15.96 23.44 -31.89
C ARG A 310 -16.78 22.14 -31.85
N ILE A 311 -16.76 21.43 -30.73
CA ILE A 311 -17.50 20.18 -30.61
C ILE A 311 -19.00 20.44 -30.47
N TRP A 312 -19.39 21.51 -29.78
CA TRP A 312 -20.80 21.93 -29.69
C TRP A 312 -21.39 22.21 -31.08
N GLU A 313 -20.68 22.95 -31.96
CA GLU A 313 -21.07 23.19 -33.35
C GLU A 313 -21.12 21.88 -34.16
N ALA A 314 -20.09 21.06 -34.09
CA ALA A 314 -19.99 19.81 -34.85
C ALA A 314 -21.12 18.82 -34.50
N TRP A 315 -21.64 18.90 -33.26
CA TRP A 315 -22.71 18.02 -32.79
C TRP A 315 -24.06 18.74 -32.64
N ASP A 316 -24.26 19.91 -33.22
CA ASP A 316 -25.47 20.69 -33.05
C ASP A 316 -26.71 19.94 -33.56
N ALA A 317 -26.68 19.39 -34.76
CA ALA A 317 -27.79 18.63 -35.33
C ALA A 317 -28.18 17.36 -34.51
N ARG A 318 -27.25 16.80 -33.76
CA ARG A 318 -27.44 15.59 -32.94
C ARG A 318 -27.48 15.86 -31.43
N GLN A 319 -27.33 17.12 -31.04
CA GLN A 319 -27.35 17.58 -29.65
C GLN A 319 -26.46 16.76 -28.69
N GLY A 320 -25.18 16.55 -29.08
CA GLY A 320 -24.19 15.80 -28.29
C GLY A 320 -23.68 16.61 -27.10
N PRO A 321 -23.86 16.15 -25.85
CA PRO A 321 -23.35 16.82 -24.67
C PRO A 321 -21.86 16.56 -24.44
N GLN A 322 -21.25 17.42 -23.61
CA GLN A 322 -19.86 17.38 -23.22
C GLN A 322 -19.69 17.58 -21.71
N PHE A 323 -18.68 16.94 -21.12
CA PHE A 323 -18.26 17.17 -19.75
C PHE A 323 -17.00 18.01 -19.68
N VAL A 324 -16.96 18.93 -18.72
CA VAL A 324 -15.78 19.75 -18.41
C VAL A 324 -15.45 19.57 -16.94
N PHE A 325 -14.36 18.89 -16.64
CA PHE A 325 -13.86 18.66 -15.28
C PHE A 325 -12.85 19.74 -14.89
N CYS A 326 -13.10 20.37 -13.71
CA CYS A 326 -12.20 21.32 -13.09
C CYS A 326 -12.38 21.26 -11.57
N ASP A 327 -11.35 20.83 -10.83
CA ASP A 327 -11.38 20.71 -9.36
C ASP A 327 -10.86 21.96 -8.65
N LEU A 328 -9.97 22.74 -9.30
CA LEU A 328 -9.25 23.85 -8.66
C LEU A 328 -10.06 25.14 -8.47
N SER A 329 -11.20 25.29 -9.12
CA SER A 329 -12.01 26.52 -9.04
C SER A 329 -13.52 26.22 -9.08
N PRO A 330 -14.04 25.41 -8.14
CA PRO A 330 -15.49 25.17 -8.07
C PRO A 330 -16.22 26.46 -7.73
N PRO A 331 -17.47 26.65 -8.25
CA PRO A 331 -18.28 27.82 -7.93
C PRO A 331 -18.62 27.84 -6.45
N LYS A 332 -18.56 29.03 -5.82
CA LYS A 332 -18.92 29.21 -4.41
C LYS A 332 -20.40 28.94 -4.22
N GLY A 333 -20.76 28.01 -3.37
CA GLY A 333 -22.14 27.85 -2.88
C GLY A 333 -22.61 29.14 -2.18
N LYS A 334 -23.89 29.51 -2.33
CA LYS A 334 -24.46 30.63 -1.57
C LYS A 334 -24.29 30.35 -0.08
N LYS A 335 -23.42 31.12 0.61
CA LYS A 335 -23.22 31.02 2.05
C LYS A 335 -24.56 31.24 2.75
N ARG A 336 -25.05 30.25 3.49
CA ARG A 336 -25.91 30.50 4.64
C ARG A 336 -25.08 31.37 5.60
N GLN A 337 -25.58 32.59 5.88
CA GLN A 337 -25.07 33.43 6.94
C GLN A 337 -25.30 32.70 8.26
N GLU A 338 -24.32 31.99 8.76
CA GLU A 338 -24.26 31.59 10.15
C GLU A 338 -22.88 32.02 10.69
N THR A 339 -22.96 32.71 11.81
CA THR A 339 -21.88 33.25 12.62
C THR A 339 -20.80 32.19 12.85
N ALA A 340 -19.57 32.61 12.62
CA ALA A 340 -18.37 31.77 12.85
C ALA A 340 -18.34 31.25 14.29
N PRO A 341 -18.21 29.95 14.53
CA PRO A 341 -17.66 29.44 15.77
C PRO A 341 -16.15 29.47 15.72
N GLU A 342 -15.56 29.92 16.82
CA GLU A 342 -14.13 29.78 17.07
C GLU A 342 -13.71 28.32 16.88
N ALA A 343 -12.62 28.10 16.15
CA ALA A 343 -12.07 26.82 15.89
C ALA A 343 -11.59 26.15 17.18
N SER A 344 -12.41 25.27 17.73
CA SER A 344 -11.95 24.26 18.68
C SER A 344 -11.37 23.08 17.89
N LEU A 345 -10.19 22.65 18.28
CA LEU A 345 -9.43 21.52 17.71
C LEU A 345 -9.99 20.16 18.19
N ASP A 346 -11.28 19.99 18.23
CA ASP A 346 -11.92 18.71 18.53
C ASP A 346 -12.76 18.28 17.34
N ASP A 347 -12.16 17.41 16.51
CA ASP A 347 -12.77 16.71 15.39
C ASP A 347 -13.73 15.64 15.90
N ASP A 348 -15.02 15.95 15.93
CA ASP A 348 -16.09 14.93 15.91
C ASP A 348 -17.37 15.60 15.38
N ASP A 349 -17.45 15.80 14.05
CA ASP A 349 -18.73 16.07 13.41
C ASP A 349 -18.75 15.46 12.00
N ASP A 350 -19.73 14.61 11.71
CA ASP A 350 -20.06 14.03 10.40
C ASP A 350 -20.58 15.11 9.40
N GLY A 351 -20.09 16.33 9.51
CA GLY A 351 -20.23 17.39 8.56
C GLY A 351 -19.53 17.06 7.25
N GLU A 352 -20.17 17.37 6.13
CA GLU A 352 -19.63 17.34 4.77
C GLU A 352 -18.10 17.53 4.81
N VAL A 353 -17.35 16.53 4.35
CA VAL A 353 -15.89 16.64 4.20
C VAL A 353 -15.66 17.76 3.20
N ILE A 354 -15.53 18.97 3.71
CA ILE A 354 -15.09 20.12 2.92
C ILE A 354 -13.73 19.72 2.40
N SER A 355 -13.61 19.56 1.09
CA SER A 355 -12.32 19.17 0.49
C SER A 355 -11.29 20.21 0.87
N MET A 356 -10.02 19.79 1.04
CA MET A 356 -8.93 20.73 1.30
C MET A 356 -8.91 21.85 0.24
N ASP A 357 -9.38 21.56 -0.96
CA ASP A 357 -9.55 22.51 -2.06
C ASP A 357 -10.64 23.55 -1.79
N GLU A 358 -11.72 23.21 -1.07
CA GLU A 358 -12.77 24.16 -0.64
C GLU A 358 -12.29 25.08 0.50
N ILE A 359 -11.49 24.57 1.42
CA ILE A 359 -10.85 25.38 2.48
C ILE A 359 -9.83 26.35 1.88
N LEU A 360 -9.10 25.92 0.86
CA LEU A 360 -8.05 26.70 0.19
C LEU A 360 -8.59 27.64 -0.91
N ALA A 361 -9.84 27.49 -1.33
CA ALA A 361 -10.54 28.39 -2.28
C ALA A 361 -10.91 29.76 -1.67
N GLY A 362 -10.16 30.22 -0.64
CA GLY A 362 -10.37 31.51 0.02
C GLY A 362 -10.62 32.65 -0.97
N ASN A 363 -11.39 33.60 -0.59
CA ASN A 363 -11.80 34.93 -1.14
C ASN A 363 -11.48 35.32 -2.62
N ALA A 364 -11.22 34.39 -3.56
CA ALA A 364 -10.99 34.73 -4.95
C ALA A 364 -12.28 35.28 -5.60
N SER A 365 -12.21 36.44 -6.19
CA SER A 365 -13.29 37.06 -6.96
C SER A 365 -13.49 36.41 -8.34
N PHE A 366 -12.48 35.69 -8.86
CA PHE A 366 -12.44 35.05 -10.16
C PHE A 366 -12.85 33.56 -10.07
N SER A 367 -13.66 33.08 -11.04
CA SER A 367 -14.06 31.69 -11.16
C SER A 367 -13.89 31.20 -12.58
N VAL A 368 -13.13 30.12 -12.77
CA VAL A 368 -12.95 29.47 -14.08
C VAL A 368 -14.26 28.93 -14.66
N TYR A 369 -15.18 28.47 -13.81
CA TYR A 369 -16.50 28.00 -14.25
C TYR A 369 -17.31 29.12 -14.91
N GLU A 370 -17.42 30.28 -14.24
CA GLU A 370 -18.14 31.41 -14.80
C GLU A 370 -17.45 32.00 -16.02
N GLU A 371 -16.14 31.98 -16.07
CA GLU A 371 -15.35 32.43 -17.21
C GLU A 371 -15.64 31.55 -18.45
N ILE A 372 -15.57 30.22 -18.31
CA ILE A 372 -15.89 29.30 -19.40
C ILE A 372 -17.33 29.51 -19.88
N ARG A 373 -18.29 29.60 -18.96
CA ARG A 373 -19.71 29.83 -19.26
C ARG A 373 -19.91 31.13 -20.03
N THR A 374 -19.36 32.23 -19.54
CA THR A 374 -19.47 33.55 -20.15
C THR A 374 -18.88 33.55 -21.57
N LYS A 375 -17.70 32.96 -21.74
CA LYS A 375 -17.05 32.89 -23.06
C LYS A 375 -17.83 32.02 -24.06
N LEU A 376 -18.42 30.91 -23.61
CA LEU A 376 -19.27 30.08 -24.45
C LEU A 376 -20.55 30.80 -24.86
N ILE A 377 -21.20 31.53 -23.95
CA ILE A 377 -22.38 32.36 -24.26
C ILE A 377 -22.01 33.45 -25.26
N ASN A 378 -20.87 34.12 -25.08
CA ASN A 378 -20.39 35.14 -26.01
C ASN A 378 -20.09 34.59 -27.40
N LYS A 379 -19.79 33.28 -27.51
CA LYS A 379 -19.63 32.56 -28.79
C LYS A 379 -20.96 32.07 -29.38
N GLY A 380 -22.07 32.32 -28.75
CA GLY A 380 -23.40 31.99 -29.26
C GLY A 380 -24.01 30.70 -28.66
N VAL A 381 -23.37 30.04 -27.70
CA VAL A 381 -23.98 28.91 -27.00
C VAL A 381 -25.10 29.41 -26.09
N PRO A 382 -26.33 28.88 -26.18
CA PRO A 382 -27.42 29.28 -25.31
C PRO A 382 -27.09 29.06 -23.82
N ALA A 383 -27.45 30.04 -22.97
CA ALA A 383 -27.08 30.02 -21.55
C ALA A 383 -27.65 28.82 -20.77
N ASP A 384 -28.85 28.35 -21.18
CA ASP A 384 -29.52 27.18 -20.61
C ASP A 384 -28.87 25.86 -20.96
N GLN A 385 -28.04 25.83 -22.03
CA GLN A 385 -27.30 24.66 -22.43
C GLN A 385 -25.96 24.49 -21.66
N VAL A 386 -25.52 25.51 -20.90
CA VAL A 386 -24.26 25.47 -20.12
C VAL A 386 -24.61 25.50 -18.63
N ARG A 387 -24.41 24.38 -17.94
CA ARG A 387 -24.81 24.22 -16.54
C ARG A 387 -23.65 23.79 -15.65
N PHE A 388 -23.78 24.03 -14.37
CA PHE A 388 -22.84 23.56 -13.34
C PHE A 388 -23.50 22.47 -12.50
N ILE A 389 -22.79 21.38 -12.22
CA ILE A 389 -23.30 20.34 -11.32
C ILE A 389 -23.60 20.89 -9.92
N HIS A 390 -22.90 21.95 -9.50
CA HIS A 390 -23.07 22.63 -8.22
C HIS A 390 -24.43 23.39 -8.10
N GLU A 391 -25.15 23.57 -9.19
CA GLU A 391 -26.52 24.12 -9.17
C GLU A 391 -27.54 23.08 -8.67
N ALA A 392 -27.19 21.79 -8.71
CA ALA A 392 -28.04 20.69 -8.27
C ALA A 392 -27.60 20.19 -6.88
N ASN A 393 -28.27 20.69 -5.83
CA ASN A 393 -27.88 20.39 -4.44
C ASN A 393 -28.57 19.16 -3.85
N THR A 394 -29.61 18.63 -4.50
CA THR A 394 -30.31 17.43 -4.08
C THR A 394 -30.25 16.36 -5.13
N ASP A 395 -30.40 15.09 -4.74
CA ASP A 395 -30.32 13.95 -5.67
C ASP A 395 -31.41 14.04 -6.74
N LEU A 396 -32.62 14.58 -6.40
CA LEU A 396 -33.68 14.83 -7.36
C LEU A 396 -33.25 15.87 -8.41
N GLN A 397 -32.62 16.96 -7.98
CA GLN A 397 -32.12 18.00 -8.89
C GLN A 397 -31.02 17.47 -9.80
N LYS A 398 -30.11 16.62 -9.25
CA LYS A 398 -29.09 15.96 -10.05
C LYS A 398 -29.70 15.03 -11.08
N SER A 399 -30.67 14.18 -10.68
CA SER A 399 -31.33 13.29 -11.61
C SER A 399 -32.01 14.06 -12.74
N LYS A 400 -32.69 15.16 -12.43
CA LYS A 400 -33.32 16.03 -13.46
C LYS A 400 -32.28 16.61 -14.43
N LEU A 401 -31.16 17.12 -13.91
CA LEU A 401 -30.05 17.66 -14.72
C LEU A 401 -29.44 16.58 -15.64
N PHE A 402 -29.30 15.35 -15.14
CA PHE A 402 -28.82 14.24 -15.94
C PHE A 402 -29.79 13.80 -17.02
N ASP A 403 -31.10 13.87 -16.74
CA ASP A 403 -32.14 13.63 -17.74
C ASP A 403 -32.13 14.71 -18.83
N GLU A 404 -31.93 15.98 -18.48
CA GLU A 404 -31.75 17.08 -19.43
C GLU A 404 -30.55 16.87 -20.33
N MET A 405 -29.42 16.40 -19.78
CA MET A 405 -28.25 16.01 -20.59
C MET A 405 -28.53 14.82 -21.50
N ASN A 406 -29.18 13.78 -20.97
CA ASN A 406 -29.46 12.58 -21.77
C ASN A 406 -30.48 12.85 -22.90
N ARG A 407 -31.28 13.92 -22.80
CA ARG A 407 -32.15 14.42 -23.91
C ARG A 407 -31.38 15.31 -24.86
N GLY A 408 -30.31 15.95 -24.43
CA GLY A 408 -29.53 16.92 -25.19
C GLY A 408 -29.94 18.36 -24.96
N ASP A 409 -30.81 18.63 -23.99
CA ASP A 409 -31.27 19.99 -23.59
C ASP A 409 -30.10 20.78 -22.98
N VAL A 410 -29.29 20.12 -22.14
CA VAL A 410 -28.03 20.64 -21.62
C VAL A 410 -26.88 20.02 -22.40
N ARG A 411 -26.04 20.86 -23.01
CA ARG A 411 -24.96 20.45 -23.93
C ARG A 411 -23.56 20.52 -23.31
N VAL A 412 -23.39 21.33 -22.26
CA VAL A 412 -22.11 21.47 -21.56
C VAL A 412 -22.37 21.44 -20.05
N LEU A 413 -21.79 20.43 -19.37
CA LEU A 413 -21.85 20.34 -17.91
C LEU A 413 -20.44 20.48 -17.32
N LEU A 414 -20.26 21.53 -16.50
CA LEU A 414 -19.04 21.74 -15.76
C LEU A 414 -19.17 21.18 -14.33
N GLY A 415 -18.14 20.51 -13.84
CA GLY A 415 -18.16 19.98 -12.49
C GLY A 415 -16.82 19.52 -11.98
N SER A 416 -16.76 19.27 -10.66
CA SER A 416 -15.61 18.67 -10.00
C SER A 416 -15.70 17.14 -10.02
N THR A 417 -14.56 16.48 -9.82
CA THR A 417 -14.49 15.01 -9.70
C THR A 417 -15.43 14.50 -8.62
N THR A 418 -15.44 15.15 -7.46
CA THR A 418 -16.28 14.77 -6.32
C THR A 418 -17.77 14.80 -6.64
N LYS A 419 -18.24 15.82 -7.35
CA LYS A 419 -19.68 15.99 -7.66
C LYS A 419 -20.15 15.20 -8.89
N MET A 420 -19.27 14.98 -9.88
CA MET A 420 -19.58 14.26 -11.12
C MET A 420 -18.95 12.87 -11.20
N GLY A 421 -17.99 12.55 -10.30
CA GLY A 421 -17.25 11.29 -10.31
C GLY A 421 -18.06 10.07 -9.83
N ALA A 422 -19.07 10.24 -8.97
CA ALA A 422 -19.88 9.15 -8.46
C ALA A 422 -21.36 9.29 -8.88
N GLY A 423 -22.04 8.18 -9.16
CA GLY A 423 -23.50 8.15 -9.39
C GLY A 423 -24.02 8.85 -10.65
N THR A 424 -23.15 9.35 -11.54
CA THR A 424 -23.56 10.11 -12.73
C THR A 424 -23.87 9.19 -13.91
N ASN A 425 -25.10 9.20 -14.40
CA ASN A 425 -25.59 8.31 -15.46
C ASN A 425 -26.03 9.10 -16.70
N VAL A 426 -25.08 9.70 -17.41
CA VAL A 426 -25.32 10.66 -18.52
C VAL A 426 -24.65 10.25 -19.83
N GLN A 427 -24.18 9.00 -19.94
CA GLN A 427 -23.41 8.51 -21.09
C GLN A 427 -24.21 8.40 -22.39
N ARG A 428 -25.57 8.47 -22.31
CA ARG A 428 -26.43 8.14 -23.46
C ARG A 428 -26.12 8.92 -24.72
N ARG A 429 -25.78 10.20 -24.60
CA ARG A 429 -25.46 11.08 -25.74
C ARG A 429 -24.04 11.68 -25.65
N LEU A 430 -23.28 11.39 -24.62
CA LEU A 430 -22.02 12.05 -24.33
C LEU A 430 -21.00 11.83 -25.45
N VAL A 431 -20.41 12.92 -25.97
CA VAL A 431 -19.51 12.90 -27.13
C VAL A 431 -18.08 13.34 -26.81
N ALA A 432 -17.91 14.17 -25.76
CA ALA A 432 -16.58 14.63 -25.37
C ALA A 432 -16.43 14.84 -23.86
N LEU A 433 -15.20 14.77 -23.40
CA LEU A 433 -14.79 15.01 -22.05
C LEU A 433 -13.52 15.86 -22.03
N HIS A 434 -13.50 16.92 -21.20
CA HIS A 434 -12.42 17.86 -21.08
C HIS A 434 -11.87 17.83 -19.64
N HIS A 435 -10.58 17.57 -19.48
CA HIS A 435 -9.85 17.68 -18.24
C HIS A 435 -9.05 18.99 -18.21
N VAL A 436 -9.66 20.04 -17.67
CA VAL A 436 -9.02 21.37 -17.60
C VAL A 436 -7.89 21.40 -16.60
N ASP A 437 -8.00 20.57 -15.56
CA ASP A 437 -6.96 20.34 -14.56
C ASP A 437 -6.68 18.83 -14.36
N ALA A 438 -5.47 18.54 -13.90
CA ALA A 438 -5.07 17.20 -13.52
C ALA A 438 -5.58 16.89 -12.10
N PRO A 439 -6.27 15.77 -11.85
CA PRO A 439 -6.65 15.37 -10.49
C PRO A 439 -5.42 14.93 -9.69
N TRP A 440 -5.59 14.72 -8.37
CA TRP A 440 -4.50 14.25 -7.52
C TRP A 440 -4.20 12.74 -7.64
N ARG A 441 -5.20 11.95 -7.99
CA ARG A 441 -5.15 10.48 -7.95
C ARG A 441 -5.42 9.87 -9.31
N PRO A 442 -4.76 8.77 -9.66
CA PRO A 442 -5.11 7.99 -10.85
C PRO A 442 -6.55 7.52 -10.87
N SER A 443 -7.09 7.12 -9.70
CA SER A 443 -8.48 6.70 -9.56
C SER A 443 -9.48 7.79 -9.95
N ASP A 444 -9.17 9.05 -9.63
CA ASP A 444 -10.02 10.18 -9.99
C ASP A 444 -10.05 10.37 -11.52
N LEU A 445 -8.92 10.17 -12.18
CA LEU A 445 -8.83 10.21 -13.65
C LEU A 445 -9.62 9.05 -14.28
N GLU A 446 -9.45 7.83 -13.76
CA GLU A 446 -10.24 6.66 -14.21
C GLU A 446 -11.75 6.87 -14.02
N GLN A 447 -12.16 7.46 -12.89
CA GLN A 447 -13.55 7.79 -12.65
C GLN A 447 -14.09 8.82 -13.64
N ARG A 448 -13.31 9.87 -13.97
CA ARG A 448 -13.68 10.86 -14.98
C ARG A 448 -13.81 10.19 -16.36
N ASP A 449 -12.79 9.46 -16.81
CA ASP A 449 -12.77 8.80 -18.12
C ASP A 449 -13.87 7.73 -18.22
N GLY A 450 -14.12 6.99 -17.15
CA GLY A 450 -15.18 5.99 -17.05
C GLY A 450 -16.63 6.55 -17.20
N ARG A 451 -16.83 7.87 -17.16
CA ARG A 451 -18.14 8.48 -17.44
C ARG A 451 -18.48 8.49 -18.92
N ILE A 452 -17.49 8.61 -19.77
CA ILE A 452 -17.68 8.63 -21.24
C ILE A 452 -17.33 7.28 -21.88
N GLU A 453 -16.34 6.58 -21.39
CA GLU A 453 -15.95 5.26 -21.85
C GLU A 453 -16.86 4.17 -21.26
N ARG A 454 -18.16 4.27 -21.53
CA ARG A 454 -19.21 3.43 -20.93
C ARG A 454 -20.18 2.92 -21.99
N GLN A 455 -20.80 1.76 -21.71
CA GLN A 455 -21.86 1.21 -22.56
C GLN A 455 -23.14 2.04 -22.50
N GLY A 456 -24.01 1.91 -23.51
CA GLY A 456 -25.31 2.60 -23.59
C GLY A 456 -25.23 3.99 -24.21
N ASN A 457 -24.19 4.28 -25.01
CA ASN A 457 -24.12 5.48 -25.81
C ASN A 457 -24.90 5.25 -27.11
N MET A 458 -25.97 6.01 -27.32
CA MET A 458 -26.87 5.84 -28.47
C MET A 458 -26.22 6.11 -29.83
N PHE A 459 -25.19 6.97 -29.87
CA PHE A 459 -24.50 7.26 -31.12
C PHE A 459 -23.59 6.10 -31.52
N TYR A 460 -22.97 5.45 -30.53
CA TYR A 460 -22.22 4.23 -30.74
C TYR A 460 -23.12 3.06 -31.15
N GLU A 461 -24.30 2.93 -30.53
CA GLU A 461 -25.28 1.89 -30.90
C GLU A 461 -25.78 2.05 -32.33
N GLN A 462 -25.94 3.29 -32.81
CA GLN A 462 -26.34 3.60 -34.19
C GLN A 462 -25.22 3.38 -35.21
N ASP A 463 -23.99 3.69 -34.86
CA ASP A 463 -22.82 3.59 -35.74
C ASP A 463 -21.57 3.17 -34.93
N PRO A 464 -21.42 1.87 -34.64
CA PRO A 464 -20.30 1.37 -33.84
C PRO A 464 -18.91 1.51 -34.48
N ASP A 465 -18.86 1.66 -35.82
CA ASP A 465 -17.62 1.78 -36.56
C ASP A 465 -17.20 3.23 -36.80
N GLY A 466 -18.15 4.12 -37.00
CA GLY A 466 -17.88 5.52 -37.32
C GLY A 466 -17.93 6.47 -36.11
N PHE A 467 -18.54 6.05 -34.99
CA PHE A 467 -18.61 6.91 -33.81
C PHE A 467 -17.39 6.76 -32.93
N GLU A 468 -16.77 7.91 -32.62
CA GLU A 468 -15.66 8.02 -31.67
C GLU A 468 -15.93 9.17 -30.70
N ILE A 469 -15.50 8.99 -29.45
CA ILE A 469 -15.57 10.02 -28.41
C ILE A 469 -14.25 10.81 -28.34
N GLU A 470 -14.31 12.08 -27.97
CA GLU A 470 -13.12 12.89 -27.74
C GLU A 470 -12.84 13.05 -26.25
N ILE A 471 -11.61 12.73 -25.81
CA ILE A 471 -11.11 13.00 -24.45
C ILE A 471 -9.92 13.96 -24.61
N LEU A 472 -10.06 15.18 -24.05
CA LEU A 472 -9.07 16.24 -24.16
C LEU A 472 -8.49 16.55 -22.78
N ARG A 473 -7.16 16.52 -22.68
CA ARG A 473 -6.39 16.85 -21.47
C ARG A 473 -5.59 18.11 -21.70
N TYR A 474 -5.79 19.12 -20.84
CA TYR A 474 -5.17 20.42 -21.00
C TYR A 474 -3.99 20.59 -20.05
N ALA A 475 -2.88 21.11 -20.56
CA ALA A 475 -1.69 21.41 -19.77
C ALA A 475 -1.03 22.69 -20.22
N THR A 476 -0.57 23.51 -19.27
CA THR A 476 0.24 24.69 -19.52
C THR A 476 1.71 24.32 -19.44
N LYS A 477 2.45 24.54 -20.53
CA LYS A 477 3.87 24.23 -20.65
C LYS A 477 4.71 25.01 -19.62
N GLN A 478 5.76 24.38 -19.12
CA GLN A 478 6.67 24.99 -18.12
C GLN A 478 5.95 25.48 -16.86
N THR A 479 4.89 24.80 -16.46
CA THR A 479 4.22 24.97 -15.17
C THR A 479 4.13 23.61 -14.46
N TYR A 480 3.56 23.60 -13.26
CA TYR A 480 3.39 22.37 -12.49
C TYR A 480 2.39 21.38 -13.12
N ASP A 481 1.52 21.83 -14.02
CA ASP A 481 0.55 20.99 -14.73
C ASP A 481 1.21 19.78 -15.44
N SER A 482 2.27 20.05 -16.21
CA SER A 482 2.97 18.99 -16.96
C SER A 482 3.49 17.89 -16.04
N ARG A 483 3.97 18.29 -14.86
CA ARG A 483 4.45 17.36 -13.86
C ARG A 483 3.34 16.54 -13.23
N MET A 484 2.18 17.17 -12.97
CA MET A 484 1.00 16.47 -12.44
C MET A 484 0.53 15.37 -13.36
N TRP A 485 0.40 15.64 -14.67
CA TRP A 485 0.00 14.64 -15.66
C TRP A 485 0.98 13.45 -15.70
N GLN A 486 2.28 13.72 -15.73
CA GLN A 486 3.30 12.67 -15.71
C GLN A 486 3.24 11.82 -14.43
N THR A 487 3.05 12.46 -13.29
CA THR A 487 2.94 11.76 -12.00
C THR A 487 1.74 10.81 -11.96
N ILE A 488 0.59 11.27 -12.47
CA ILE A 488 -0.63 10.44 -12.55
C ILE A 488 -0.43 9.25 -13.48
N GLU A 489 0.16 9.47 -14.66
CA GLU A 489 0.43 8.39 -15.61
C GLU A 489 1.37 7.34 -15.03
N TYR A 490 2.43 7.77 -14.32
CA TYR A 490 3.36 6.86 -13.67
C TYR A 490 2.70 6.02 -12.56
N LYS A 491 1.89 6.66 -11.70
CA LYS A 491 1.14 5.96 -10.64
C LYS A 491 0.12 4.97 -11.24
N ALA A 492 -0.60 5.40 -12.26
CA ALA A 492 -1.59 4.56 -12.96
C ALA A 492 -0.94 3.29 -13.53
N ALA A 493 0.25 3.42 -14.14
CA ALA A 493 0.98 2.28 -14.69
C ALA A 493 1.36 1.24 -13.62
N GLY A 494 1.79 1.69 -12.42
CA GLY A 494 2.12 0.81 -11.29
C GLY A 494 0.90 0.05 -10.74
N ILE A 495 -0.22 0.75 -10.59
CA ILE A 495 -1.49 0.15 -10.14
C ILE A 495 -2.01 -0.85 -11.18
N GLU A 496 -1.95 -0.51 -12.46
CA GLU A 496 -2.40 -1.38 -13.54
C GLU A 496 -1.54 -2.66 -13.64
N GLN A 497 -0.23 -2.55 -13.46
CA GLN A 497 0.66 -3.71 -13.40
C GLN A 497 0.27 -4.65 -12.25
N PHE A 498 -0.06 -4.11 -11.07
CA PHE A 498 -0.52 -4.91 -9.94
C PHE A 498 -1.87 -5.60 -10.23
N ARG A 499 -2.82 -4.89 -10.87
CA ARG A 499 -4.14 -5.44 -11.24
C ARG A 499 -4.03 -6.61 -12.22
N LYS A 500 -3.21 -6.48 -13.25
CA LYS A 500 -3.02 -7.55 -14.26
C LYS A 500 -2.44 -8.81 -13.66
N GLY A 501 -1.56 -8.69 -12.68
CA GLY A 501 -0.95 -9.83 -12.01
C GLY A 501 0.11 -10.56 -12.83
N ASP A 502 0.30 -10.19 -14.09
CA ASP A 502 1.26 -10.80 -15.01
C ASP A 502 2.58 -10.01 -14.99
N GLY A 503 3.72 -10.72 -15.03
CA GLY A 503 5.04 -10.09 -15.09
C GLY A 503 5.40 -9.22 -13.89
N LEU A 504 4.79 -9.46 -12.71
CA LEU A 504 5.02 -8.71 -11.49
C LEU A 504 6.49 -8.71 -11.09
N GLN A 505 7.04 -7.53 -10.94
CA GLN A 505 8.35 -7.37 -10.32
C GLN A 505 8.24 -7.71 -8.83
N ARG A 506 9.28 -8.36 -8.26
CA ARG A 506 9.32 -8.65 -6.82
C ARG A 506 9.29 -7.40 -5.94
N VAL A 507 9.67 -6.27 -6.51
CA VAL A 507 9.74 -4.97 -5.84
C VAL A 507 9.08 -3.91 -6.72
N ILE A 508 8.11 -3.19 -6.17
CA ILE A 508 7.48 -2.02 -6.78
C ILE A 508 7.75 -0.82 -5.87
N ASP A 509 8.22 0.29 -6.45
CA ASP A 509 8.33 1.55 -5.73
C ASP A 509 7.04 2.36 -5.90
N ASP A 510 6.46 2.78 -4.79
CA ASP A 510 5.33 3.70 -4.77
C ASP A 510 5.86 5.14 -4.72
N VAL A 511 5.65 5.87 -5.79
CA VAL A 511 6.04 7.28 -5.89
C VAL A 511 4.91 8.14 -5.31
N ALA A 512 4.62 7.97 -4.03
CA ALA A 512 3.63 8.76 -3.33
C ALA A 512 4.24 10.09 -2.83
N SER A 513 4.42 11.06 -3.72
CA SER A 513 4.72 12.44 -3.32
C SER A 513 3.50 13.29 -3.62
N GLU A 514 2.72 13.68 -2.60
CA GLU A 514 1.61 14.64 -2.75
C GLU A 514 2.12 16.07 -2.98
N ALA A 515 3.35 16.36 -2.58
CA ALA A 515 3.98 17.65 -2.80
C ALA A 515 5.25 17.51 -3.64
N ALA A 516 5.40 18.35 -4.64
CA ALA A 516 6.64 18.44 -5.40
C ALA A 516 7.78 18.95 -4.51
N ASN A 517 8.99 18.46 -4.75
CA ASN A 517 10.17 19.07 -4.17
C ASN A 517 10.64 20.26 -5.03
N ALA A 518 11.55 21.09 -4.47
CA ALA A 518 12.06 22.26 -5.17
C ALA A 518 12.73 21.92 -6.52
N ALA A 519 13.38 20.77 -6.63
CA ALA A 519 14.03 20.33 -7.85
C ALA A 519 13.00 20.00 -8.96
N GLU A 520 11.87 19.36 -8.60
CA GLU A 520 10.77 19.09 -9.54
C GLU A 520 10.09 20.37 -10.02
N MET A 521 9.89 21.33 -9.10
CA MET A 521 9.35 22.65 -9.44
C MET A 521 10.28 23.41 -10.39
N LYS A 522 11.60 23.39 -10.12
CA LYS A 522 12.60 24.01 -11.00
C LYS A 522 12.60 23.38 -12.39
N ALA A 523 12.59 22.05 -12.47
CA ALA A 523 12.55 21.33 -13.74
C ALA A 523 11.29 21.69 -14.55
N ALA A 524 10.13 21.76 -13.87
CA ALA A 524 8.88 22.16 -14.52
C ALA A 524 8.90 23.61 -15.00
N ALA A 525 9.41 24.53 -14.19
CA ALA A 525 9.40 25.98 -14.48
C ALA A 525 10.43 26.38 -15.57
N THR A 526 11.61 25.78 -15.57
CA THR A 526 12.66 26.09 -16.56
C THR A 526 12.43 25.44 -17.90
N GLY A 527 11.67 24.33 -17.94
CA GLY A 527 11.51 23.53 -19.14
C GLY A 527 12.80 22.87 -19.64
N ASN A 528 13.88 22.87 -18.82
CA ASN A 528 15.14 22.23 -19.20
C ASN A 528 15.05 20.71 -19.03
N PRO A 529 15.10 19.93 -20.12
CA PRO A 529 14.95 18.48 -20.06
C PRO A 529 16.07 17.79 -19.28
N LEU A 530 17.28 18.36 -19.21
CA LEU A 530 18.39 17.77 -18.46
C LEU A 530 18.21 17.88 -16.96
N ILE A 531 17.59 18.95 -16.44
CA ILE A 531 17.26 19.06 -15.01
C ILE A 531 16.25 17.98 -14.62
N PHE A 532 15.25 17.76 -15.47
CA PHE A 532 14.28 16.69 -15.26
C PHE A 532 14.94 15.30 -15.34
N LEU A 533 15.80 15.12 -16.32
CA LEU A 533 16.55 13.87 -16.49
C LEU A 533 17.49 13.60 -15.30
N GLN A 534 18.14 14.62 -14.76
CA GLN A 534 18.96 14.51 -13.55
C GLN A 534 18.14 13.97 -12.37
N VAL A 535 16.92 14.51 -12.15
CA VAL A 535 16.04 14.06 -11.06
C VAL A 535 15.63 12.60 -11.27
N GLN A 536 15.30 12.22 -12.50
CA GLN A 536 14.95 10.82 -12.82
C GLN A 536 16.13 9.87 -12.63
N LEU A 537 17.32 10.23 -13.14
CA LEU A 537 18.53 9.42 -12.99
C LEU A 537 18.91 9.26 -11.52
N ALA A 538 18.81 10.31 -10.71
CA ALA A 538 19.06 10.25 -9.27
C ALA A 538 18.06 9.33 -8.55
N ALA A 539 16.78 9.39 -8.92
CA ALA A 539 15.75 8.51 -8.39
C ALA A 539 16.00 7.04 -8.78
N ASP A 540 16.29 6.77 -10.06
CA ASP A 540 16.56 5.44 -10.57
C ASP A 540 17.86 4.85 -9.99
N LEU A 541 18.91 5.67 -9.86
CA LEU A 541 20.16 5.26 -9.21
C LEU A 541 19.92 4.84 -7.76
N LYS A 542 19.22 5.68 -6.99
CA LYS A 542 18.86 5.41 -5.59
C LYS A 542 18.06 4.10 -5.47
N LYS A 543 17.15 3.84 -6.42
CA LYS A 543 16.37 2.62 -6.51
C LYS A 543 17.25 1.38 -6.69
N VAL A 544 18.14 1.41 -7.67
CA VAL A 544 19.01 0.27 -7.97
C VAL A 544 20.07 0.08 -6.87
N GLU A 545 20.56 1.16 -6.26
CA GLU A 545 21.46 1.09 -5.10
C GLU A 545 20.81 0.46 -3.87
N ALA A 546 19.54 0.75 -3.63
CA ALA A 546 18.79 0.10 -2.56
C ALA A 546 18.57 -1.40 -2.84
N LEU A 547 18.29 -1.78 -4.09
CA LEU A 547 18.23 -3.19 -4.50
C LEU A 547 19.56 -3.89 -4.31
N PHE A 548 20.67 -3.23 -4.65
CA PHE A 548 22.01 -3.76 -4.43
C PHE A 548 22.36 -3.91 -2.94
N SER A 549 21.96 -2.94 -2.12
CA SER A 549 22.10 -3.02 -0.67
C SER A 549 21.29 -4.17 -0.07
N ASN A 550 20.05 -4.38 -0.56
CA ASN A 550 19.22 -5.52 -0.17
C ASN A 550 19.83 -6.85 -0.62
N TYR A 551 20.33 -6.92 -1.86
CA TYR A 551 21.05 -8.09 -2.33
C TYR A 551 22.23 -8.42 -1.41
N LYS A 552 23.06 -7.45 -1.03
CA LYS A 552 24.18 -7.67 -0.09
C LYS A 552 23.68 -8.18 1.27
N ARG A 553 22.63 -7.57 1.83
CA ARG A 553 22.04 -8.04 3.10
C ARG A 553 21.51 -9.47 3.00
N ASN A 554 20.85 -9.80 1.89
CA ASN A 554 20.37 -11.16 1.66
C ASN A 554 21.52 -12.15 1.52
N GLN A 555 22.63 -11.79 0.86
CA GLN A 555 23.82 -12.65 0.78
C GLN A 555 24.41 -12.91 2.18
N HIS A 556 24.47 -11.90 3.06
CA HIS A 556 24.91 -12.10 4.46
C HIS A 556 23.91 -12.93 5.28
N ALA A 557 22.60 -12.72 5.08
CA ALA A 557 21.58 -13.52 5.74
C ALA A 557 21.64 -14.99 5.30
N LEU A 558 21.92 -15.25 4.01
CA LEU A 558 22.12 -16.59 3.48
C LEU A 558 23.36 -17.25 4.09
N ASP A 559 24.44 -16.54 4.34
CA ASP A 559 25.61 -17.08 5.04
C ASP A 559 25.26 -17.58 6.44
N SER A 560 24.57 -16.75 7.20
CA SER A 560 24.11 -17.11 8.54
C SER A 560 23.15 -18.30 8.51
N ARG A 561 22.22 -18.32 7.53
CA ARG A 561 21.27 -19.44 7.36
C ARG A 561 21.97 -20.74 6.95
N ILE A 562 22.93 -20.69 6.04
CA ILE A 562 23.73 -21.85 5.63
C ILE A 562 24.44 -22.43 6.83
N THR A 563 25.13 -21.60 7.63
CA THR A 563 25.82 -22.04 8.85
C THR A 563 24.85 -22.69 9.83
N TRP A 564 23.67 -22.08 10.03
CA TRP A 564 22.64 -22.65 10.93
C TRP A 564 22.11 -24.00 10.42
N LEU A 565 21.84 -24.12 9.10
CA LEU A 565 21.38 -25.36 8.49
C LEU A 565 22.43 -26.46 8.53
N GLU A 566 23.72 -26.15 8.36
CA GLU A 566 24.80 -27.13 8.52
C GLU A 566 24.91 -27.65 9.95
N GLU A 567 24.67 -26.80 10.94
CA GLU A 567 24.61 -27.22 12.35
C GLU A 567 23.33 -28.02 12.65
N ALA A 568 22.21 -27.66 12.02
CA ALA A 568 20.94 -28.38 12.16
C ALA A 568 21.03 -29.80 11.57
N ASP A 569 21.59 -29.96 10.36
CA ASP A 569 21.86 -31.27 9.74
C ASP A 569 22.71 -32.17 10.65
N LYS A 570 23.78 -31.64 11.21
CA LYS A 570 24.59 -32.39 12.19
C LYS A 570 23.83 -32.78 13.46
N ARG A 571 22.89 -31.93 13.92
CA ARG A 571 22.03 -32.26 15.08
C ARG A 571 21.04 -33.36 14.71
N ALA A 572 20.44 -33.28 13.50
CA ALA A 572 19.52 -34.28 12.99
C ALA A 572 20.20 -35.64 12.80
N ASP A 573 21.42 -35.68 12.26
CA ASP A 573 22.23 -36.91 12.15
C ASP A 573 22.47 -37.56 13.52
N ARG A 574 22.82 -36.75 14.54
CA ARG A 574 23.00 -37.26 15.92
C ARG A 574 21.69 -37.78 16.50
N SER A 575 20.56 -37.13 16.20
CA SER A 575 19.25 -37.55 16.67
C SER A 575 18.84 -38.88 16.04
N VAL A 576 19.03 -39.06 14.74
CA VAL A 576 18.77 -40.34 14.04
C VAL A 576 19.64 -41.46 14.62
N ALA A 577 20.94 -41.19 14.81
CA ALA A 577 21.85 -42.16 15.40
C ALA A 577 21.45 -42.57 16.83
N ARG A 578 21.03 -41.59 17.65
CA ARG A 578 20.51 -41.83 18.98
C ARG A 578 19.30 -42.77 18.97
N TRP A 579 18.27 -42.45 18.18
CA TRP A 579 17.06 -43.28 18.13
C TRP A 579 17.34 -44.68 17.54
N ASN A 580 18.24 -44.82 16.57
CA ASN A 580 18.67 -46.12 16.09
C ASN A 580 19.32 -46.95 17.21
N GLY A 581 20.15 -46.31 18.05
CA GLY A 581 20.75 -46.96 19.22
C GLY A 581 19.73 -47.44 20.26
N GLU A 582 18.70 -46.60 20.53
CA GLU A 582 17.64 -46.94 21.49
C GLU A 582 16.72 -48.06 20.95
N ILE A 583 16.37 -48.04 19.63
CA ILE A 583 15.59 -49.09 18.96
C ILE A 583 16.37 -50.39 19.01
N ALA A 584 17.65 -50.41 18.67
CA ALA A 584 18.48 -51.64 18.71
C ALA A 584 18.56 -52.19 20.12
N LYS A 585 18.67 -51.35 21.14
CA LYS A 585 18.68 -51.76 22.56
C LYS A 585 17.32 -52.37 22.97
N ARG A 586 16.20 -51.73 22.59
CA ARG A 586 14.86 -52.26 22.83
C ARG A 586 14.69 -53.61 22.19
N ASP A 587 15.05 -53.76 20.92
CA ASP A 587 14.84 -54.97 20.13
C ASP A 587 15.68 -56.15 20.68
N ALA A 588 16.94 -55.85 21.05
CA ALA A 588 17.80 -56.82 21.72
C ALA A 588 17.30 -57.25 23.10
N GLY A 589 16.61 -56.32 23.80
CA GLY A 589 16.01 -56.62 25.11
C GLY A 589 14.59 -57.23 25.07
N THR A 590 13.98 -57.26 23.85
CA THR A 590 12.62 -57.83 23.65
C THR A 590 12.74 -59.33 23.35
N GLY A 591 12.38 -60.19 24.29
CA GLY A 591 12.28 -61.64 24.12
C GLY A 591 10.91 -62.02 23.58
N SER A 592 10.72 -63.34 23.29
CA SER A 592 9.45 -63.88 22.81
C SER A 592 8.34 -63.95 23.87
N SER A 593 8.64 -63.62 25.12
CA SER A 593 7.73 -63.63 26.29
C SER A 593 8.04 -62.46 27.23
N PHE A 594 7.03 -62.10 28.01
CA PHE A 594 7.18 -61.04 29.05
C PHE A 594 8.30 -61.40 30.01
N LEU A 595 9.22 -60.48 30.22
CA LEU A 595 10.31 -60.61 31.18
C LEU A 595 10.68 -59.27 31.82
N PHE A 596 10.41 -59.14 33.12
CA PHE A 596 10.82 -57.99 33.96
C PHE A 596 11.83 -58.50 35.00
N LYS A 597 13.01 -57.89 35.04
CA LYS A 597 14.07 -58.28 35.98
C LYS A 597 14.25 -57.21 37.06
N THR A 598 14.13 -57.57 38.35
CA THR A 598 14.53 -56.75 39.49
C THR A 598 15.86 -57.22 40.03
N ALA A 599 16.44 -56.52 40.98
CA ALA A 599 17.67 -56.94 41.64
C ALA A 599 17.54 -58.28 42.37
N ALA A 600 16.34 -58.66 42.82
CA ALA A 600 16.09 -59.85 43.61
C ALA A 600 15.64 -61.05 42.74
N LYS A 601 14.86 -60.84 41.65
CA LYS A 601 14.18 -61.91 40.92
C LYS A 601 13.79 -61.47 39.53
N SER A 602 13.64 -62.47 38.61
CA SER A 602 13.05 -62.27 37.31
C SER A 602 11.58 -62.66 37.31
N TYR A 603 10.73 -61.88 36.66
CA TYR A 603 9.28 -62.03 36.54
C TYR A 603 8.91 -62.31 35.08
N GLY A 604 8.37 -63.50 34.80
CA GLY A 604 7.78 -63.87 33.52
C GLY A 604 6.24 -63.88 33.62
N GLU A 605 5.57 -64.43 32.57
CA GLU A 605 4.10 -64.51 32.58
C GLU A 605 3.54 -65.32 33.78
N ASP A 606 4.21 -66.40 34.18
CA ASP A 606 3.76 -67.30 35.26
C ASP A 606 3.78 -66.65 36.66
N ASN A 607 4.53 -65.59 36.87
CA ASN A 607 4.68 -64.92 38.16
C ASN A 607 4.54 -63.43 38.10
N LYS A 608 3.91 -62.93 37.04
CA LYS A 608 3.68 -61.50 36.73
C LYS A 608 2.97 -60.77 37.90
N ASP A 609 2.01 -61.42 38.55
CA ASP A 609 1.25 -60.84 39.65
C ASP A 609 2.13 -60.46 40.85
N GLN A 610 3.22 -61.21 41.08
CA GLN A 610 4.17 -60.90 42.15
C GLN A 610 5.02 -59.65 41.88
N LEU A 611 5.16 -59.21 40.64
CA LEU A 611 5.87 -58.00 40.21
C LEU A 611 5.21 -56.74 40.82
N LEU A 612 3.87 -56.73 40.92
CA LEU A 612 3.16 -55.58 41.52
C LEU A 612 3.71 -55.24 42.92
N GLY A 613 3.91 -56.22 43.75
CA GLY A 613 4.46 -56.03 45.10
C GLY A 613 5.89 -55.47 45.07
N ALA A 614 6.73 -55.92 44.13
CA ALA A 614 8.11 -55.40 43.98
C ALA A 614 8.12 -53.96 43.53
N ILE A 615 7.30 -53.59 42.56
CA ILE A 615 7.20 -52.20 42.09
C ILE A 615 6.65 -51.27 43.18
N MET A 616 5.57 -51.69 43.86
CA MET A 616 4.97 -50.92 44.94
C MET A 616 5.94 -50.78 46.13
N GLY A 617 6.77 -51.80 46.39
CA GLY A 617 7.85 -51.73 47.37
C GLY A 617 8.86 -50.62 47.03
N SER A 618 9.30 -50.57 45.77
CA SER A 618 10.22 -49.53 45.26
C SER A 618 9.59 -48.13 45.32
N MET A 619 8.30 -48.00 44.94
CA MET A 619 7.55 -46.76 45.04
C MET A 619 7.45 -46.28 46.52
N LYS A 620 7.16 -47.20 47.44
CA LYS A 620 7.12 -46.88 48.87
C LYS A 620 8.45 -46.37 49.37
N VAL A 621 9.56 -47.03 49.03
CA VAL A 621 10.90 -46.59 49.42
C VAL A 621 11.20 -45.19 48.81
N ALA A 622 10.76 -44.91 47.56
CA ALA A 622 10.90 -43.59 46.95
C ALA A 622 10.07 -42.52 47.68
N VAL A 623 8.84 -42.85 48.11
CA VAL A 623 7.99 -41.96 48.89
C VAL A 623 8.58 -41.69 50.27
N ASP A 624 9.10 -42.72 50.94
CA ASP A 624 9.72 -42.58 52.28
C ASP A 624 11.01 -41.74 52.22
N ARG A 625 11.69 -41.72 51.06
CA ARG A 625 12.91 -40.96 50.78
C ARG A 625 12.67 -39.74 49.90
N LYS A 626 11.43 -39.25 49.85
CA LYS A 626 11.04 -38.13 48.96
C LYS A 626 11.81 -36.84 49.30
N ALA A 627 12.05 -36.05 48.30
CA ALA A 627 12.53 -34.68 48.48
C ALA A 627 11.39 -33.79 49.01
N GLU A 628 11.65 -33.07 50.11
CA GLU A 628 10.68 -32.15 50.73
C GLU A 628 10.64 -30.80 50.01
N ASP A 629 11.73 -30.39 49.37
CA ASP A 629 11.90 -29.15 48.64
C ASP A 629 12.20 -29.42 47.17
N THR A 630 11.76 -28.51 46.28
CA THR A 630 12.00 -28.58 44.84
C THR A 630 13.49 -28.49 44.47
N PHE A 631 14.32 -27.93 45.36
CA PHE A 631 15.79 -27.83 45.20
C PHE A 631 16.57 -29.02 45.73
N GLN A 632 15.91 -29.92 46.48
CA GLN A 632 16.53 -31.15 46.93
C GLN A 632 16.39 -32.25 45.88
N ARG A 633 17.46 -33.01 45.64
CA ARG A 633 17.39 -34.18 44.77
C ARG A 633 16.64 -35.32 45.44
N ALA A 634 15.57 -35.78 44.80
CA ALA A 634 14.85 -36.97 45.23
C ALA A 634 15.78 -38.22 45.14
N ALA A 635 15.62 -39.14 46.07
CA ALA A 635 16.33 -40.43 45.98
C ALA A 635 15.81 -41.23 44.77
N ILE A 636 16.71 -41.68 43.90
CA ILE A 636 16.40 -42.55 42.75
C ILE A 636 16.52 -44.01 43.23
N ILE A 637 15.44 -44.75 43.07
CA ILE A 637 15.35 -46.14 43.47
C ILE A 637 15.25 -47.02 42.23
N ARG A 638 16.15 -47.97 42.02
CA ARG A 638 16.10 -48.92 40.92
C ARG A 638 14.92 -49.88 41.14
N VAL A 639 14.00 -49.90 40.18
CA VAL A 639 12.86 -50.82 40.15
C VAL A 639 13.25 -52.12 39.45
N GLY A 640 13.92 -52.05 38.34
CA GLY A 640 14.34 -53.19 37.56
C GLY A 640 14.72 -52.87 36.11
N THR A 641 14.69 -53.91 35.28
CA THR A 641 14.98 -53.79 33.82
C THR A 641 13.86 -54.43 33.03
N TYR A 642 13.35 -53.76 32.03
CA TYR A 642 12.33 -54.23 31.10
C TYR A 642 12.70 -53.86 29.66
N ARG A 643 12.61 -54.86 28.74
CA ARG A 643 12.97 -54.69 27.31
C ARG A 643 14.31 -54.00 27.08
N GLY A 644 15.33 -54.34 27.90
CA GLY A 644 16.66 -53.75 27.82
C GLY A 644 16.85 -52.38 28.49
N PHE A 645 15.76 -51.76 29.02
CA PHE A 645 15.78 -50.48 29.69
C PHE A 645 15.73 -50.63 31.21
N GLU A 646 16.52 -49.81 31.87
CA GLU A 646 16.48 -49.72 33.34
C GLU A 646 15.30 -48.80 33.74
N ILE A 647 14.54 -49.27 34.72
CA ILE A 647 13.37 -48.54 35.23
C ILE A 647 13.71 -48.10 36.65
N ASP A 648 13.75 -46.80 36.87
CA ASP A 648 13.98 -46.17 38.15
C ASP A 648 12.74 -45.40 38.61
N VAL A 649 12.57 -45.20 39.89
CA VAL A 649 11.50 -44.41 40.47
C VAL A 649 12.07 -43.41 41.48
N SER A 650 11.52 -42.20 41.45
CA SER A 650 11.81 -41.13 42.40
C SER A 650 10.48 -40.48 42.86
N CYS A 651 10.51 -39.83 44.03
CA CYS A 651 9.37 -39.08 44.52
C CYS A 651 9.79 -37.69 44.95
N ASN A 652 9.15 -36.69 44.40
CA ASN A 652 9.30 -35.31 44.82
C ASN A 652 7.94 -34.78 45.29
N ARG A 653 7.85 -34.41 46.55
CA ARG A 653 6.59 -34.08 47.23
C ARG A 653 5.56 -35.22 47.08
N ASN A 654 4.49 -34.99 46.31
CA ASN A 654 3.43 -35.98 46.07
C ASN A 654 3.47 -36.55 44.63
N LYS A 655 4.55 -36.28 43.88
CA LYS A 655 4.70 -36.71 42.49
C LYS A 655 5.72 -37.85 42.40
N ILE A 656 5.25 -39.03 42.09
CA ILE A 656 6.08 -40.21 41.81
C ILE A 656 6.37 -40.24 40.33
N GLN A 657 7.64 -40.17 39.95
CA GLN A 657 8.12 -40.16 38.56
C GLN A 657 8.92 -41.42 38.30
N PHE A 658 8.57 -42.15 37.26
CA PHE A 658 9.41 -43.21 36.72
C PHE A 658 10.32 -42.69 35.61
N THR A 659 11.58 -43.12 35.67
CA THR A 659 12.59 -42.81 34.67
C THR A 659 12.90 -44.09 33.91
N VAL A 660 12.93 -44.00 32.60
CA VAL A 660 13.30 -45.10 31.68
C VAL A 660 14.67 -44.78 31.12
N THR A 661 15.68 -45.60 31.44
CA THR A 661 17.06 -45.33 31.07
C THR A 661 17.54 -46.39 30.06
N GLY A 662 17.83 -45.96 28.86
CA GLY A 662 18.44 -46.71 27.76
C GLY A 662 19.90 -46.36 27.60
N ASN A 663 20.26 -45.85 26.43
CA ASN A 663 21.50 -45.13 26.21
C ASN A 663 21.41 -43.72 26.82
N ASP A 664 20.22 -43.18 26.83
CA ASP A 664 19.84 -41.96 27.49
C ASP A 664 18.75 -42.17 28.55
N SER A 665 18.55 -41.19 29.42
CA SER A 665 17.54 -41.22 30.47
C SER A 665 16.33 -40.40 30.11
N TYR A 666 15.13 -40.97 30.27
CA TYR A 666 13.84 -40.36 29.90
C TYR A 666 12.89 -40.34 31.10
N GLU A 667 12.16 -39.26 31.23
CA GLU A 667 11.10 -39.10 32.23
C GLU A 667 9.73 -38.95 31.53
N PRO A 668 9.10 -40.06 31.08
CA PRO A 668 7.86 -39.98 30.33
C PRO A 668 6.72 -39.40 31.17
N ASP A 669 5.99 -38.41 30.60
CA ASP A 669 4.85 -37.76 31.29
C ASP A 669 3.72 -38.76 31.63
N ASN A 670 3.59 -39.83 30.89
CA ASN A 670 2.59 -40.87 31.13
C ASN A 670 2.98 -41.87 32.25
N LEU A 671 4.20 -41.76 32.77
CA LEU A 671 4.72 -42.55 33.89
C LEU A 671 4.86 -41.73 35.18
N VAL A 672 4.00 -40.75 35.34
CA VAL A 672 3.86 -39.92 36.51
C VAL A 672 2.61 -40.32 37.29
N TYR A 673 2.77 -40.51 38.58
CA TYR A 673 1.66 -40.84 39.50
C TYR A 673 1.68 -39.89 40.70
N ARG A 674 0.52 -39.71 41.32
CA ARG A 674 0.43 -39.09 42.66
C ARG A 674 0.50 -40.18 43.72
N THR A 675 0.83 -39.81 44.92
CA THR A 675 0.92 -40.75 46.05
C THR A 675 -0.45 -41.37 46.43
N ASP A 676 -1.54 -40.74 46.00
CA ASP A 676 -2.93 -41.16 46.21
C ASP A 676 -3.54 -41.89 44.98
N ASP A 677 -2.84 -41.96 43.86
CA ASP A 677 -3.33 -42.63 42.66
C ASP A 677 -3.39 -44.16 42.82
N LYS A 678 -4.40 -44.77 42.21
CA LYS A 678 -4.46 -46.23 42.10
C LYS A 678 -3.44 -46.73 41.06
N PHE A 679 -2.49 -47.53 41.51
CA PHE A 679 -1.50 -48.13 40.63
C PHE A 679 -2.00 -49.44 40.05
N SER A 680 -1.87 -49.62 38.75
CA SER A 680 -2.23 -50.86 38.00
C SER A 680 -1.02 -51.39 37.25
N LEU A 681 -0.61 -52.61 37.53
CA LEU A 681 0.52 -53.23 36.84
C LEU A 681 0.32 -53.37 35.32
N PRO A 682 -0.83 -53.85 34.80
CA PRO A 682 -1.06 -53.90 33.35
C PRO A 682 -0.99 -52.49 32.72
N GLY A 683 -1.58 -51.48 33.38
CA GLY A 683 -1.53 -50.12 32.90
C GLY A 683 -0.12 -49.52 32.92
N PHE A 684 0.69 -49.83 33.91
CA PHE A 684 2.08 -49.42 33.96
C PHE A 684 2.93 -50.01 32.85
N ILE A 685 2.86 -51.33 32.65
CA ILE A 685 3.60 -52.02 31.60
C ILE A 685 3.17 -51.50 30.20
N SER A 686 1.87 -51.36 29.98
CA SER A 686 1.35 -50.83 28.72
C SER A 686 1.86 -49.39 28.44
N ARG A 687 1.99 -48.57 29.48
CA ARG A 687 2.54 -47.20 29.32
C ARG A 687 4.03 -47.20 28.99
N ILE A 688 4.80 -48.14 29.55
CA ILE A 688 6.21 -48.31 29.17
C ILE A 688 6.31 -48.81 27.72
N ASP A 689 5.54 -49.82 27.35
CA ASP A 689 5.51 -50.32 25.96
C ASP A 689 5.16 -49.22 24.97
N ASN A 690 4.07 -48.49 25.24
CA ASN A 690 3.67 -47.37 24.37
C ASN A 690 4.75 -46.25 24.29
N PHE A 691 5.54 -46.07 25.36
CA PHE A 691 6.67 -45.13 25.33
C PHE A 691 7.79 -45.65 24.45
N LEU A 692 8.20 -46.88 24.63
CA LEU A 692 9.29 -47.52 23.83
C LEU A 692 8.93 -47.68 22.34
N ASP A 693 7.67 -47.90 22.05
CA ASP A 693 7.17 -48.03 20.68
C ASP A 693 7.11 -46.70 19.89
N ARG A 694 7.23 -45.55 20.60
CA ARG A 694 7.36 -44.24 19.95
C ARG A 694 8.74 -43.98 19.34
N PHE A 695 9.73 -44.77 19.64
CA PHE A 695 11.09 -44.55 19.15
C PHE A 695 11.19 -44.60 17.64
N GLU A 696 10.40 -45.45 16.96
CA GLU A 696 10.31 -45.45 15.50
C GLU A 696 9.72 -44.18 14.95
N ALA A 697 8.67 -43.67 15.58
CA ALA A 697 8.08 -42.40 15.16
C ALA A 697 9.06 -41.25 15.33
N TRP A 698 9.76 -41.16 16.48
CA TRP A 698 10.76 -40.11 16.72
C TRP A 698 11.99 -40.25 15.81
N ARG A 699 12.39 -41.47 15.46
CA ARG A 699 13.41 -41.68 14.43
C ARG A 699 12.92 -41.17 13.08
N ALA A 700 11.69 -41.51 12.67
CA ALA A 700 11.12 -41.06 11.41
C ALA A 700 11.01 -39.54 11.34
N ASP A 701 10.59 -38.88 12.41
CA ASP A 701 10.52 -37.43 12.51
C ASP A 701 11.91 -36.79 12.39
N ALA A 702 12.93 -37.36 13.05
CA ALA A 702 14.31 -36.90 12.95
C ALA A 702 14.86 -37.07 11.52
N GLU A 703 14.49 -38.14 10.83
CA GLU A 703 14.88 -38.43 9.44
C GLU A 703 14.21 -37.44 8.48
N ASN A 704 12.92 -37.18 8.66
CA ASN A 704 12.17 -36.20 7.85
C ASN A 704 12.74 -34.79 8.05
N SER A 705 13.07 -34.40 9.29
CA SER A 705 13.73 -33.13 9.58
C SER A 705 15.08 -33.03 8.86
N ARG A 706 15.88 -34.08 8.91
CA ARG A 706 17.18 -34.16 8.21
C ARG A 706 17.05 -33.97 6.70
N ILE A 707 16.06 -34.64 6.08
CA ILE A 707 15.82 -34.50 4.63
C ILE A 707 15.43 -33.08 4.29
N GLY A 708 14.51 -32.49 5.07
CA GLY A 708 14.08 -31.11 4.87
C GLY A 708 15.23 -30.08 5.00
N GLU A 709 16.04 -30.22 6.04
CA GLU A 709 17.19 -29.35 6.29
C GLU A 709 18.25 -29.43 5.19
N ARG A 710 18.51 -30.62 4.65
CA ARG A 710 19.43 -30.82 3.51
C ARG A 710 18.91 -30.22 2.21
N ASP A 711 17.62 -30.34 1.95
CA ASP A 711 17.00 -29.71 0.78
C ASP A 711 17.05 -28.18 0.88
N GLU A 712 16.72 -27.61 2.04
CA GLU A 712 16.86 -26.18 2.28
C GLU A 712 18.30 -25.68 2.20
N LEU A 713 19.26 -26.45 2.70
CA LEU A 713 20.69 -26.13 2.62
C LEU A 713 21.16 -26.07 1.17
N ALA A 714 20.73 -27.05 0.34
CA ALA A 714 21.05 -27.05 -1.08
C ALA A 714 20.48 -25.85 -1.80
N LYS A 715 19.21 -25.51 -1.54
CA LYS A 715 18.56 -24.31 -2.09
C LYS A 715 19.27 -23.02 -1.67
N ALA A 716 19.62 -22.89 -0.40
CA ALA A 716 20.30 -21.71 0.13
C ALA A 716 21.71 -21.52 -0.50
N LYS A 717 22.45 -22.60 -0.71
CA LYS A 717 23.77 -22.57 -1.38
C LYS A 717 23.66 -22.16 -2.85
N ILE A 718 22.63 -22.61 -3.57
CA ILE A 718 22.35 -22.19 -4.96
C ILE A 718 22.01 -20.71 -5.03
N GLU A 719 21.15 -20.23 -4.11
CA GLU A 719 20.73 -18.83 -4.08
C GLU A 719 21.88 -17.88 -3.76
N LYS A 720 22.77 -18.25 -2.84
CA LYS A 720 23.96 -17.49 -2.49
C LYS A 720 24.89 -17.24 -3.67
N GLY A 721 24.99 -18.18 -4.61
CA GLY A 721 25.88 -18.06 -5.79
C GLY A 721 25.36 -17.16 -6.90
N LYS A 722 24.12 -16.65 -6.82
CA LYS A 722 23.54 -15.84 -7.89
C LYS A 722 24.11 -14.41 -7.88
N PRO A 723 24.58 -13.89 -9.03
CA PRO A 723 25.06 -12.51 -9.13
C PRO A 723 23.88 -11.52 -9.06
N PHE A 724 24.18 -10.25 -8.73
CA PHE A 724 23.19 -9.19 -8.79
C PHE A 724 22.72 -8.94 -10.23
N GLN A 725 21.45 -9.17 -10.51
CA GLN A 725 20.90 -9.13 -11.88
C GLN A 725 20.98 -7.75 -12.55
N GLN A 726 21.02 -6.68 -11.75
CA GLN A 726 21.03 -5.31 -12.26
C GLN A 726 22.40 -4.63 -12.13
N GLN A 727 23.49 -5.39 -12.07
CA GLN A 727 24.83 -4.83 -11.88
C GLN A 727 25.19 -3.82 -12.99
N SER A 728 25.01 -4.20 -14.26
CA SER A 728 25.31 -3.32 -15.40
C SER A 728 24.43 -2.06 -15.42
N ARG A 729 23.18 -2.20 -15.00
CA ARG A 729 22.27 -1.05 -14.88
C ARG A 729 22.72 -0.09 -13.78
N LEU A 730 23.20 -0.60 -12.65
CA LEU A 730 23.74 0.20 -11.56
C LEU A 730 24.95 1.03 -12.02
N GLU A 731 25.87 0.39 -12.76
CA GLU A 731 27.06 1.04 -13.31
C GLU A 731 26.67 2.13 -14.31
N ASN A 732 25.77 1.84 -15.26
CA ASN A 732 25.31 2.82 -16.25
C ASN A 732 24.61 4.02 -15.57
N LEU A 733 23.75 3.79 -14.57
CA LEU A 733 23.08 4.87 -13.85
C LEU A 733 24.04 5.74 -13.04
N ARG A 734 25.12 5.18 -12.51
CA ARG A 734 26.18 5.95 -11.82
C ARG A 734 26.93 6.85 -12.79
N ASP A 735 27.26 6.33 -13.96
CA ASP A 735 27.91 7.08 -15.02
C ASP A 735 26.99 8.20 -15.51
N ASP A 736 25.74 7.87 -15.87
CA ASP A 736 24.75 8.84 -16.37
C ASP A 736 24.47 9.95 -15.34
N SER A 737 24.37 9.60 -14.05
CA SER A 737 24.18 10.59 -12.99
C SER A 737 25.34 11.57 -12.85
N ARG A 738 26.57 11.10 -13.09
CA ARG A 738 27.78 11.96 -13.09
C ARG A 738 27.83 12.82 -14.35
N ASP A 739 27.56 12.19 -15.50
CA ASP A 739 27.67 12.84 -16.80
C ASP A 739 26.63 13.97 -16.96
N VAL A 740 25.35 13.76 -16.56
CA VAL A 740 24.31 14.78 -16.58
C VAL A 740 24.65 16.00 -15.70
N MET A 741 25.32 15.77 -14.56
CA MET A 741 25.79 16.89 -13.71
C MET A 741 26.87 17.70 -14.40
N THR A 742 27.72 17.07 -15.18
CA THR A 742 28.75 17.74 -15.98
C THR A 742 28.13 18.56 -17.10
N GLU A 743 27.16 18.01 -17.81
CA GLU A 743 26.41 18.72 -18.86
C GLU A 743 25.66 19.95 -18.32
N LEU A 744 25.01 19.81 -17.17
CA LEU A 744 24.32 20.93 -16.51
C LEU A 744 25.27 22.06 -16.10
N LYS A 745 26.51 21.73 -15.67
CA LYS A 745 27.54 22.73 -15.38
C LYS A 745 28.01 23.44 -16.64
N LEU A 746 28.16 22.73 -17.76
CA LEU A 746 28.54 23.33 -19.05
C LEU A 746 27.45 24.29 -19.55
N MET A 747 26.17 23.92 -19.42
CA MET A 747 25.04 24.81 -19.75
C MET A 747 24.95 26.03 -18.83
N GLN A 748 25.42 25.93 -17.58
CA GLN A 748 25.49 27.09 -16.68
C GLN A 748 26.65 28.00 -16.98
N ALA A 749 27.72 27.49 -17.59
CA ALA A 749 28.91 28.26 -17.94
C ALA A 749 28.80 28.98 -19.30
N ASP A 750 28.00 28.45 -20.23
CA ASP A 750 27.79 29.01 -21.55
C ASP A 750 26.29 28.90 -21.94
N ASP A 751 25.61 30.04 -22.01
CA ASP A 751 24.17 30.13 -22.34
C ASP A 751 23.85 29.66 -23.78
N ASN A 752 24.87 29.55 -24.66
CA ASN A 752 24.73 29.02 -26.01
C ASN A 752 25.04 27.52 -26.13
N TYR A 753 25.47 26.89 -25.04
CA TYR A 753 25.80 25.47 -25.06
C TYR A 753 24.55 24.62 -25.17
N VAL A 754 24.51 23.80 -26.20
CA VAL A 754 23.43 22.80 -26.42
C VAL A 754 24.01 21.41 -26.20
N SER A 755 23.56 20.75 -25.14
CA SER A 755 24.01 19.38 -24.85
C SER A 755 23.58 18.40 -25.94
N THR A 756 24.52 17.60 -26.39
CA THR A 756 24.29 16.45 -27.29
C THR A 756 24.36 15.12 -26.54
N TRP A 757 24.53 15.17 -25.23
CA TRP A 757 24.67 13.99 -24.39
C TRP A 757 23.36 13.21 -24.32
N THR A 758 23.47 11.88 -24.31
CA THR A 758 22.34 10.95 -24.16
C THR A 758 22.69 9.89 -23.12
N PRO A 759 21.74 9.50 -22.24
CA PRO A 759 22.01 8.52 -21.19
C PRO A 759 22.30 7.12 -21.76
N LYS A 760 23.21 6.39 -21.13
CA LYS A 760 23.54 4.99 -21.43
C LYS A 760 22.49 4.01 -20.88
N SER A 761 21.75 4.41 -19.86
CA SER A 761 20.71 3.58 -19.23
C SER A 761 19.49 3.43 -20.13
N THR A 762 19.13 2.21 -20.51
CA THR A 762 18.08 1.86 -21.45
C THR A 762 16.65 2.24 -21.02
N VAL A 763 16.42 2.53 -19.76
CA VAL A 763 15.09 2.84 -19.21
C VAL A 763 14.57 4.21 -19.62
N LEU A 764 15.47 5.13 -19.97
CA LEU A 764 15.11 6.49 -20.37
C LEU A 764 14.91 6.65 -21.89
N GLN A 765 15.33 5.68 -22.69
CA GLN A 765 15.18 5.74 -24.15
C GLN A 765 13.73 5.58 -24.64
N GLY A 766 12.81 5.04 -23.81
CA GLY A 766 11.41 4.87 -24.18
C GLY A 766 10.58 6.16 -24.18
N ASN A 767 10.95 7.17 -23.37
CA ASN A 767 10.15 8.37 -23.17
C ASN A 767 10.76 9.68 -23.74
N ALA A 768 12.03 9.69 -24.09
CA ALA A 768 12.72 10.91 -24.57
C ALA A 768 12.89 11.00 -26.10
N ALA A 769 12.58 9.96 -26.85
CA ALA A 769 12.95 9.87 -28.26
C ALA A 769 12.06 10.61 -29.29
N PRO A 770 10.77 11.03 -29.06
CA PRO A 770 9.99 11.67 -30.12
C PRO A 770 10.20 13.18 -30.28
N GLU A 771 10.64 13.91 -29.24
CA GLU A 771 10.62 15.39 -29.31
C GLU A 771 11.92 16.03 -29.85
N ALA A 772 13.06 15.41 -29.61
CA ALA A 772 14.33 15.98 -30.11
C ALA A 772 14.50 15.95 -31.64
N LYS A 773 13.74 15.12 -32.38
CA LYS A 773 13.77 15.04 -33.83
C LYS A 773 12.81 15.99 -34.55
N LYS A 774 11.85 16.63 -33.85
CA LYS A 774 10.88 17.56 -34.47
C LYS A 774 11.23 19.03 -34.31
N MET A 775 12.30 19.40 -33.63
CA MET A 775 12.78 20.79 -33.53
C MET A 775 13.81 21.17 -34.60
N ARG A 776 13.95 20.38 -35.68
CA ARG A 776 14.81 20.70 -36.81
C ARG A 776 14.03 20.78 -38.13
N ALA A 777 12.73 21.14 -38.08
CA ALA A 777 12.00 21.51 -39.31
C ALA A 777 11.18 22.79 -39.11
#